data_f1791bdc74b743ddbbd4e54cb4c4280b
#
_entry.id   f1791bdc74b743ddbbd4e54cb4c4280b
#
_cell.length_a   1.000
_cell.length_b   1.000
_cell.length_c   1.000
_cell.angle_alpha   90.00
_cell.angle_beta   90.00
_cell.angle_gamma   90.00
#
_symmetry.space_group_name_H-M   'P 1'
#
loop_
_entity.id
_entity.type
_entity.pdbx_description
1 polymer ?
#
loop_
_entity_poly.entity_id
_entity_poly.type
_entity_poly.pdbx_seq_one_letter_code
_entity_poly.pdbx_strand_id
1 'polypeptide(L)'
;MVHESLAHFVKIEDEMKKSYLEYSMSVIVGRALPNIRDGLKPVHRRVLYGMHDLKNYFNRPFKKSARVVGDVIGKYHPHGDAAVYDTIVRMAQDFSMRYPLIDGQGNFGSVDGDPPAAMRYTEVRMTRLAQDFLSDIEKETVGLTPNYDGSLQEPDILPTTIPNLLINGSSGIAVGMATNIPPHNLSEVCNAVIRVIDQPDISLDGLIGVVSGPDFPTAGFILGKKGIREAYRTGRGIIKIRARAFVEKVGKNRERVVISEIPYQVNKSKLLEKMAELVRAKKIEGISDIRDESDRDGMRIVIDVKKDGKALVILNRLYKFTQMEISFGIIMLAIVNGRPEILTLKKIIEHFVAHRREIIIRRTIYDLKRAEERAHILEGLKKALDFLDDVIELIRSSSDPKEAKARLMSDLDLSDIQAQAILDMRLQRLTGLEREKINAEYQDLIKNIERFKAILESEAMVLQIVKDEISDIQKKYGDERRTEILDDVGDIDMEDLIAEEDMVVTISHQGYIKRNPISLYRAQRRGGKGMTGVKPKAEDFVEHLFVASSHDYFLFFTNKGRVHWKKVHEIPEAGRMSRGKAIVNLLQLKRGERVATTLSMKGFEQGKYVVMASRKGLVKKTTLESYSHPRSGGIVALKIREEDELIAVRVSSGENDIFLTTRQGKSIRFKETDLRDMGRVAAGNIGIRMEPGDEVVGMEVIKEGATILTVTENGYGKRTRTEEYRAQARGGKGILTIKASERNGPVVYSYRVSDQDELMIITGHGKIIRLRVADISIIGRNTQGVRLIQLGEGEKVVGVARVMEED
;
A
#
# COMPACT_ATOMS: atom_id res chain seq x y z
N MET A 1 16.97 48.49 -60.05
CA MET A 1 16.36 48.64 -58.69
C MET A 1 16.71 47.42 -57.89
N VAL A 2 17.66 47.56 -56.95
CA VAL A 2 18.07 46.49 -56.02
C VAL A 2 17.02 46.44 -54.95
N HIS A 3 16.31 45.33 -54.78
CA HIS A 3 15.48 45.03 -53.64
C HIS A 3 16.39 44.85 -52.45
N GLU A 4 16.51 45.91 -51.63
CA GLU A 4 17.00 45.75 -50.28
C GLU A 4 16.05 44.79 -49.48
N SER A 5 16.47 43.58 -49.28
CA SER A 5 15.82 42.67 -48.30
C SER A 5 16.08 43.25 -46.91
N LEU A 6 15.07 43.87 -46.33
CA LEU A 6 15.07 44.26 -44.91
C LEU A 6 15.30 43.03 -44.04
N ALA A 7 16.53 42.78 -43.69
CA ALA A 7 16.87 41.74 -42.69
C ALA A 7 16.27 42.20 -41.36
N HIS A 8 15.23 41.54 -40.86
CA HIS A 8 14.71 41.72 -39.54
C HIS A 8 15.66 41.01 -38.55
N PHE A 9 16.39 41.77 -37.74
CA PHE A 9 17.17 41.25 -36.65
C PHE A 9 16.23 40.88 -35.51
N VAL A 10 16.05 39.59 -35.21
CA VAL A 10 15.33 39.09 -34.04
C VAL A 10 16.39 38.64 -33.04
N LYS A 11 16.22 39.04 -31.77
CA LYS A 11 17.10 38.59 -30.69
C LYS A 11 16.83 37.11 -30.47
N ILE A 12 17.90 36.32 -30.34
CA ILE A 12 17.82 34.88 -30.18
C ILE A 12 17.00 34.49 -28.94
N GLU A 13 17.07 35.28 -27.87
CA GLU A 13 16.30 35.09 -26.63
C GLU A 13 14.78 35.19 -26.86
N ASP A 14 14.37 36.16 -27.70
CA ASP A 14 12.94 36.41 -27.97
C ASP A 14 12.40 35.31 -28.89
N GLU A 15 13.16 34.88 -29.89
CA GLU A 15 12.80 33.76 -30.76
C GLU A 15 12.74 32.44 -29.99
N MET A 16 13.72 32.16 -29.12
CA MET A 16 13.70 30.98 -28.26
C MET A 16 12.50 30.99 -27.32
N LYS A 17 12.17 32.11 -26.69
CA LYS A 17 11.00 32.21 -25.79
C LYS A 17 9.72 31.94 -26.55
N LYS A 18 9.55 32.51 -27.76
CA LYS A 18 8.38 32.34 -28.58
C LYS A 18 8.24 30.87 -29.03
N SER A 19 9.30 30.32 -29.61
CA SER A 19 9.32 28.93 -30.11
C SER A 19 9.11 27.92 -28.97
N TYR A 20 9.72 28.15 -27.80
CA TYR A 20 9.52 27.31 -26.61
C TYR A 20 8.09 27.39 -26.06
N LEU A 21 7.49 28.57 -26.10
CA LEU A 21 6.09 28.75 -25.68
C LEU A 21 5.14 28.03 -26.64
N GLU A 22 5.31 28.19 -27.93
CA GLU A 22 4.52 27.51 -28.97
C GLU A 22 4.66 26.00 -28.88
N TYR A 23 5.88 25.48 -28.72
CA TYR A 23 6.14 24.07 -28.50
C TYR A 23 5.47 23.58 -27.21
N SER A 24 5.63 24.31 -26.10
CA SER A 24 5.03 23.95 -24.82
C SER A 24 3.51 23.88 -24.91
N MET A 25 2.88 24.86 -25.54
CA MET A 25 1.42 24.85 -25.74
C MET A 25 0.98 23.68 -26.61
N SER A 26 1.70 23.39 -27.69
CA SER A 26 1.43 22.26 -28.56
C SER A 26 1.51 20.94 -27.80
N VAL A 27 2.53 20.76 -26.95
CA VAL A 27 2.67 19.55 -26.15
C VAL A 27 1.60 19.45 -25.06
N ILE A 28 1.27 20.54 -24.39
CA ILE A 28 0.29 20.57 -23.29
C ILE A 28 -1.11 20.28 -23.83
N VAL A 29 -1.59 21.07 -24.80
CA VAL A 29 -2.97 20.99 -25.29
C VAL A 29 -3.14 19.96 -26.38
N GLY A 30 -2.15 19.83 -27.28
CA GLY A 30 -2.24 19.03 -28.51
C GLY A 30 -1.69 17.59 -28.40
N ARG A 31 -1.10 17.17 -27.27
CA ARG A 31 -0.44 15.85 -27.21
C ARG A 31 -0.62 15.11 -25.89
N ALA A 32 -0.15 15.69 -24.75
CA ALA A 32 0.13 14.93 -23.53
C ALA A 32 -1.06 14.82 -22.59
N LEU A 33 -1.93 15.82 -22.54
CA LEU A 33 -3.01 15.91 -21.57
C LEU A 33 -4.36 15.54 -22.18
N PRO A 34 -5.25 14.86 -21.40
CA PRO A 34 -6.60 14.53 -21.82
C PRO A 34 -7.53 15.74 -21.76
N ASN A 35 -8.52 15.81 -22.65
CA ASN A 35 -9.63 16.75 -22.50
C ASN A 35 -10.59 16.28 -21.41
N ILE A 36 -11.09 17.20 -20.58
CA ILE A 36 -11.98 16.87 -19.46
C ILE A 36 -13.32 16.28 -19.94
N ARG A 37 -13.81 16.67 -21.12
CA ARG A 37 -15.13 16.30 -21.63
C ARG A 37 -15.19 14.83 -22.09
N ASP A 38 -14.23 14.39 -22.92
CA ASP A 38 -14.20 13.03 -23.46
C ASP A 38 -13.12 12.13 -22.85
N GLY A 39 -12.23 12.68 -22.01
CA GLY A 39 -11.16 11.95 -21.33
C GLY A 39 -10.09 11.42 -22.26
N LEU A 40 -10.02 11.91 -23.49
CA LEU A 40 -9.12 11.42 -24.53
C LEU A 40 -8.01 12.43 -24.84
N LYS A 41 -6.83 11.91 -25.15
CA LYS A 41 -5.79 12.69 -25.83
C LYS A 41 -6.11 12.80 -27.33
N PRO A 42 -5.55 13.79 -28.05
CA PRO A 42 -5.81 13.95 -29.48
C PRO A 42 -5.56 12.69 -30.30
N VAL A 43 -4.48 11.95 -30.02
CA VAL A 43 -4.18 10.70 -30.75
C VAL A 43 -5.24 9.62 -30.55
N HIS A 44 -5.76 9.44 -29.32
CA HIS A 44 -6.82 8.48 -29.04
C HIS A 44 -8.10 8.84 -29.78
N ARG A 45 -8.47 10.11 -29.75
CA ARG A 45 -9.65 10.64 -30.44
C ARG A 45 -9.57 10.42 -31.95
N ARG A 46 -8.41 10.71 -32.56
CA ARG A 46 -8.15 10.53 -33.99
C ARG A 46 -8.17 9.07 -34.42
N VAL A 47 -7.66 8.16 -33.56
CA VAL A 47 -7.75 6.71 -33.82
C VAL A 47 -9.19 6.24 -33.83
N LEU A 48 -9.99 6.59 -32.83
CA LEU A 48 -11.40 6.20 -32.77
C LEU A 48 -12.22 6.81 -33.90
N TYR A 49 -11.97 8.06 -34.24
CA TYR A 49 -12.63 8.73 -35.35
C TYR A 49 -12.22 8.15 -36.73
N GLY A 50 -10.94 7.85 -36.94
CA GLY A 50 -10.49 7.14 -38.14
C GLY A 50 -11.06 5.73 -38.25
N MET A 51 -11.22 5.01 -37.15
CA MET A 51 -11.91 3.72 -37.15
C MET A 51 -13.42 3.87 -37.49
N HIS A 52 -14.06 4.94 -37.03
CA HIS A 52 -15.45 5.26 -37.39
C HIS A 52 -15.58 5.54 -38.88
N ASP A 53 -14.70 6.35 -39.47
CA ASP A 53 -14.62 6.65 -40.91
C ASP A 53 -14.47 5.36 -41.74
N LEU A 54 -13.63 4.45 -41.25
CA LEU A 54 -13.45 3.13 -41.85
C LEU A 54 -14.64 2.18 -41.63
N LYS A 55 -15.66 2.58 -40.86
CA LYS A 55 -16.79 1.75 -40.42
C LYS A 55 -16.31 0.46 -39.75
N ASN A 56 -15.25 0.58 -38.94
CA ASN A 56 -14.61 -0.54 -38.25
C ASN A 56 -15.23 -0.80 -36.87
N TYR A 57 -16.51 -1.10 -36.84
CA TYR A 57 -17.34 -1.29 -35.63
C TYR A 57 -17.21 -2.70 -35.03
N PHE A 58 -17.66 -2.88 -33.78
CA PHE A 58 -17.58 -4.13 -33.05
C PHE A 58 -18.28 -5.32 -33.75
N ASN A 59 -19.30 -5.05 -34.51
CA ASN A 59 -20.10 -6.05 -35.27
C ASN A 59 -19.63 -6.23 -36.73
N ARG A 60 -18.48 -5.71 -37.08
CA ARG A 60 -17.87 -5.82 -38.42
C ARG A 60 -16.61 -6.68 -38.36
N PRO A 61 -16.17 -7.26 -39.49
CA PRO A 61 -14.90 -7.96 -39.53
C PRO A 61 -13.72 -7.09 -39.06
N PHE A 62 -12.74 -7.74 -38.45
CA PHE A 62 -11.48 -7.10 -38.11
C PHE A 62 -10.78 -6.53 -39.34
N LYS A 63 -10.03 -5.44 -39.16
CA LYS A 63 -9.17 -4.85 -40.15
C LYS A 63 -7.72 -4.91 -39.72
N LYS A 64 -6.78 -5.06 -40.63
CA LYS A 64 -5.34 -4.98 -40.36
C LYS A 64 -5.01 -3.68 -39.61
N SER A 65 -4.26 -3.76 -38.53
CA SER A 65 -3.82 -2.58 -37.76
C SER A 65 -3.09 -1.58 -38.65
N ALA A 66 -2.25 -2.06 -39.58
CA ALA A 66 -1.54 -1.22 -40.53
C ALA A 66 -2.47 -0.36 -41.43
N ARG A 67 -3.68 -0.86 -41.72
CA ARG A 67 -4.66 -0.08 -42.49
C ARG A 67 -5.21 1.07 -41.65
N VAL A 68 -5.55 0.81 -40.41
CA VAL A 68 -6.06 1.84 -39.49
C VAL A 68 -4.99 2.88 -39.21
N VAL A 69 -3.75 2.46 -38.95
CA VAL A 69 -2.60 3.35 -38.73
C VAL A 69 -2.37 4.24 -39.96
N GLY A 70 -2.33 3.66 -41.16
CA GLY A 70 -2.12 4.43 -42.42
C GLY A 70 -3.23 5.46 -42.67
N ASP A 71 -4.49 5.09 -42.40
CA ASP A 71 -5.64 6.01 -42.60
C ASP A 71 -5.60 7.17 -41.58
N VAL A 72 -5.28 6.88 -40.31
CA VAL A 72 -5.16 7.89 -39.25
C VAL A 72 -4.02 8.87 -39.53
N ILE A 73 -2.86 8.37 -39.93
CA ILE A 73 -1.69 9.24 -40.25
C ILE A 73 -1.99 10.10 -41.47
N GLY A 74 -2.51 9.49 -42.54
CA GLY A 74 -2.78 10.18 -43.77
C GLY A 74 -3.84 11.28 -43.68
N LYS A 75 -4.81 11.12 -42.79
CA LYS A 75 -5.96 12.02 -42.67
C LYS A 75 -5.90 12.98 -41.48
N TYR A 76 -5.44 12.51 -40.30
CA TYR A 76 -5.69 13.22 -39.05
C TYR A 76 -4.43 13.47 -38.22
N HIS A 77 -3.45 12.56 -38.21
CA HIS A 77 -2.34 12.62 -37.25
C HIS A 77 -0.97 12.56 -37.90
N PRO A 78 -0.36 13.68 -38.27
CA PRO A 78 0.87 13.75 -39.07
C PRO A 78 2.12 13.46 -38.22
N HIS A 79 2.16 12.31 -37.56
CA HIS A 79 3.28 11.85 -36.73
C HIS A 79 3.66 10.42 -37.08
N GLY A 80 4.73 9.88 -36.51
CA GLY A 80 5.23 8.54 -36.82
C GLY A 80 4.20 7.43 -36.60
N ASP A 81 4.21 6.42 -37.46
CA ASP A 81 3.34 5.25 -37.45
C ASP A 81 3.43 4.45 -36.15
N ALA A 82 4.63 4.34 -35.58
CA ALA A 82 4.86 3.68 -34.28
C ALA A 82 4.02 4.29 -33.16
N ALA A 83 3.93 5.63 -33.07
CA ALA A 83 3.17 6.31 -32.02
C ALA A 83 1.66 6.02 -32.11
N VAL A 84 1.12 5.96 -33.32
CA VAL A 84 -0.29 5.62 -33.56
C VAL A 84 -0.53 4.15 -33.26
N TYR A 85 0.37 3.25 -33.70
CA TYR A 85 0.24 1.83 -33.43
C TYR A 85 0.34 1.51 -31.96
N ASP A 86 1.33 2.08 -31.24
CA ASP A 86 1.46 1.92 -29.79
C ASP A 86 0.22 2.40 -29.02
N THR A 87 -0.43 3.45 -29.53
CA THR A 87 -1.70 3.93 -28.96
C THR A 87 -2.82 2.91 -29.17
N ILE A 88 -2.94 2.33 -30.36
CA ILE A 88 -3.90 1.26 -30.67
C ILE A 88 -3.64 0.04 -29.79
N VAL A 89 -2.39 -0.38 -29.69
CA VAL A 89 -1.96 -1.49 -28.82
C VAL A 89 -2.39 -1.26 -27.38
N ARG A 90 -2.12 -0.08 -26.83
CA ARG A 90 -2.44 0.26 -25.45
C ARG A 90 -3.95 0.28 -25.20
N MET A 91 -4.76 0.75 -26.17
CA MET A 91 -6.22 0.72 -26.07
C MET A 91 -6.83 -0.69 -26.21
N ALA A 92 -6.06 -1.68 -26.70
CA ALA A 92 -6.48 -3.07 -26.80
C ALA A 92 -6.02 -3.94 -25.62
N GLN A 93 -5.07 -3.48 -24.78
CA GLN A 93 -4.52 -4.24 -23.66
C GLN A 93 -5.44 -4.19 -22.43
N ASP A 94 -5.94 -5.33 -21.98
CA ASP A 94 -6.80 -5.49 -20.81
C ASP A 94 -6.09 -5.28 -19.46
N PHE A 95 -4.75 -5.37 -19.46
CA PHE A 95 -3.89 -5.04 -18.31
C PHE A 95 -3.46 -3.57 -18.27
N SER A 96 -3.67 -2.81 -19.34
CA SER A 96 -3.40 -1.37 -19.42
C SER A 96 -4.64 -0.51 -19.26
N MET A 97 -5.77 -0.95 -19.83
CA MET A 97 -7.06 -0.27 -19.81
C MET A 97 -8.04 -1.04 -18.93
N ARG A 98 -8.70 -0.36 -18.01
CA ARG A 98 -9.74 -0.99 -17.18
C ARG A 98 -10.95 -1.41 -18.02
N TYR A 99 -11.25 -0.61 -19.06
CA TYR A 99 -12.27 -0.85 -20.08
C TYR A 99 -11.68 -0.60 -21.46
N PRO A 100 -11.16 -1.64 -22.13
CA PRO A 100 -10.54 -1.52 -23.44
C PRO A 100 -11.48 -0.88 -24.48
N LEU A 101 -10.92 -0.02 -25.34
CA LEU A 101 -11.65 0.66 -26.40
C LEU A 101 -11.47 -0.02 -27.76
N ILE A 102 -10.44 -0.83 -27.90
CA ILE A 102 -10.12 -1.59 -29.11
C ILE A 102 -10.17 -3.08 -28.80
N ASP A 103 -10.83 -3.84 -29.66
CA ASP A 103 -10.81 -5.29 -29.71
C ASP A 103 -9.72 -5.72 -30.69
N GLY A 104 -8.71 -6.43 -30.18
CA GLY A 104 -7.53 -6.82 -30.93
C GLY A 104 -7.46 -8.31 -31.18
N GLN A 105 -7.07 -8.72 -32.39
CA GLN A 105 -6.78 -10.10 -32.75
C GLN A 105 -5.31 -10.24 -33.13
N GLY A 106 -4.61 -11.13 -32.41
CA GLY A 106 -3.16 -11.35 -32.52
C GLY A 106 -2.41 -11.05 -31.24
N ASN A 107 -1.10 -10.83 -31.34
CA ASN A 107 -0.26 -10.51 -30.17
C ASN A 107 -0.16 -9.00 -29.99
N PHE A 108 -0.78 -8.48 -28.94
CA PHE A 108 -0.73 -7.08 -28.51
C PHE A 108 0.19 -6.84 -27.31
N GLY A 109 1.17 -7.73 -27.10
CA GLY A 109 2.05 -7.67 -25.94
C GLY A 109 1.46 -8.41 -24.74
N SER A 110 2.24 -8.46 -23.66
CA SER A 110 1.85 -9.14 -22.41
C SER A 110 2.24 -8.32 -21.18
N VAL A 111 1.75 -8.73 -20.03
CA VAL A 111 2.15 -8.18 -18.73
C VAL A 111 3.63 -8.44 -18.41
N ASP A 112 4.26 -9.39 -19.11
CA ASP A 112 5.69 -9.67 -19.07
C ASP A 112 6.53 -8.61 -19.77
N GLY A 113 5.87 -7.72 -20.53
CA GLY A 113 6.54 -6.66 -21.28
C GLY A 113 7.00 -7.13 -22.65
N ASP A 114 6.47 -8.24 -23.16
CA ASP A 114 6.71 -8.63 -24.53
C ASP A 114 6.17 -7.55 -25.47
N PRO A 115 6.91 -7.19 -26.52
CA PRO A 115 6.44 -6.24 -27.50
C PRO A 115 5.26 -6.81 -28.30
N PRO A 116 4.33 -5.96 -28.80
CA PRO A 116 3.31 -6.39 -29.72
C PRO A 116 3.93 -6.88 -31.04
N ALA A 117 3.22 -7.74 -31.73
CA ALA A 117 3.61 -8.11 -33.11
C ALA A 117 3.52 -6.88 -34.03
N ALA A 118 4.29 -6.86 -35.11
CA ALA A 118 4.24 -5.78 -36.07
C ALA A 118 2.81 -5.58 -36.63
N MET A 119 2.40 -4.34 -36.86
CA MET A 119 1.04 -3.93 -37.27
C MET A 119 0.47 -4.64 -38.49
N ARG A 120 1.34 -5.23 -39.34
CA ARG A 120 0.91 -6.06 -40.48
C ARG A 120 0.35 -7.43 -40.08
N TYR A 121 0.64 -7.91 -38.89
CA TYR A 121 0.16 -9.22 -38.37
C TYR A 121 -1.04 -9.09 -37.48
N THR A 122 -1.23 -7.95 -36.79
CA THR A 122 -2.35 -7.72 -35.90
C THR A 122 -3.56 -7.16 -36.62
N GLU A 123 -4.73 -7.43 -36.07
CA GLU A 123 -6.01 -6.94 -36.58
C GLU A 123 -6.81 -6.30 -35.45
N VAL A 124 -7.59 -5.29 -35.79
CA VAL A 124 -8.34 -4.50 -34.82
C VAL A 124 -9.74 -4.15 -35.28
N ARG A 125 -10.62 -3.93 -34.34
CA ARG A 125 -11.92 -3.27 -34.46
C ARG A 125 -12.26 -2.52 -33.17
N MET A 126 -13.23 -1.62 -33.23
CA MET A 126 -13.73 -0.98 -31.99
C MET A 126 -14.44 -2.00 -31.11
N THR A 127 -14.32 -1.83 -29.79
CA THR A 127 -15.22 -2.50 -28.84
C THR A 127 -16.62 -1.90 -28.93
N ARG A 128 -17.62 -2.60 -28.37
CA ARG A 128 -18.97 -2.05 -28.25
C ARG A 128 -18.99 -0.76 -27.43
N LEU A 129 -18.22 -0.71 -26.36
CA LEU A 129 -18.04 0.47 -25.50
C LEU A 129 -17.50 1.66 -26.31
N ALA A 130 -16.47 1.45 -27.12
CA ALA A 130 -15.87 2.51 -27.96
C ALA A 130 -16.85 3.04 -29.02
N GLN A 131 -17.75 2.22 -29.53
CA GLN A 131 -18.78 2.68 -30.43
C GLN A 131 -19.76 3.64 -29.74
N ASP A 132 -20.08 3.43 -28.46
CA ASP A 132 -20.93 4.34 -27.70
C ASP A 132 -20.26 5.72 -27.46
N PHE A 133 -18.93 5.83 -27.56
CA PHE A 133 -18.23 7.15 -27.58
C PHE A 133 -18.55 8.01 -28.80
N LEU A 134 -18.88 7.37 -29.88
CA LEU A 134 -19.14 8.02 -31.19
C LEU A 134 -20.64 8.13 -31.45
N SER A 135 -21.48 7.73 -30.51
CA SER A 135 -22.94 7.86 -30.65
C SER A 135 -23.34 9.29 -30.92
N ASP A 136 -24.21 9.47 -31.88
CA ASP A 136 -24.73 10.77 -32.30
C ASP A 136 -23.71 11.76 -32.89
N ILE A 137 -22.48 11.34 -33.26
CA ILE A 137 -21.47 12.22 -33.85
C ILE A 137 -21.94 12.84 -35.19
N GLU A 138 -22.80 12.13 -35.92
CA GLU A 138 -23.37 12.58 -37.22
C GLU A 138 -24.52 13.60 -37.01
N LYS A 139 -24.91 13.90 -35.78
CA LYS A 139 -26.02 14.81 -35.41
C LYS A 139 -25.55 16.21 -34.99
N GLU A 140 -24.42 16.65 -35.47
CA GLU A 140 -23.85 17.99 -35.14
C GLU A 140 -23.68 18.25 -33.64
N THR A 141 -23.46 17.17 -32.86
CA THR A 141 -23.38 17.22 -31.39
C THR A 141 -22.08 17.85 -30.89
N VAL A 142 -21.02 17.80 -31.70
CA VAL A 142 -19.69 18.34 -31.38
C VAL A 142 -19.21 19.26 -32.50
N GLY A 143 -18.24 20.15 -32.17
CA GLY A 143 -17.58 20.98 -33.15
C GLY A 143 -16.64 20.16 -34.03
N LEU A 144 -16.53 20.58 -35.29
CA LEU A 144 -15.57 20.05 -36.24
C LEU A 144 -14.54 21.13 -36.58
N THR A 145 -13.27 20.75 -36.57
CA THR A 145 -12.14 21.64 -36.96
C THR A 145 -11.41 21.07 -38.17
N PRO A 146 -10.78 21.90 -38.98
CA PRO A 146 -9.92 21.41 -40.05
C PRO A 146 -8.80 20.52 -39.48
N ASN A 147 -8.49 19.45 -40.21
CA ASN A 147 -7.33 18.62 -39.95
C ASN A 147 -6.02 19.40 -40.22
N TYR A 148 -4.86 18.76 -40.09
CA TYR A 148 -3.54 19.38 -40.17
C TYR A 148 -3.24 20.06 -41.52
N ASP A 149 -3.84 19.61 -42.62
CA ASP A 149 -3.65 20.17 -43.97
C ASP A 149 -4.88 20.94 -44.51
N GLY A 150 -5.96 21.02 -43.71
CA GLY A 150 -7.20 21.67 -44.09
C GLY A 150 -8.07 20.94 -45.13
N SER A 151 -7.68 19.73 -45.52
CA SER A 151 -8.42 18.94 -46.55
C SER A 151 -9.67 18.23 -46.00
N LEU A 152 -9.66 17.90 -44.73
CA LEU A 152 -10.73 17.19 -44.00
C LEU A 152 -11.08 17.88 -42.68
N GLN A 153 -12.13 17.42 -42.09
CA GLN A 153 -12.51 17.89 -40.74
C GLN A 153 -12.39 16.74 -39.72
N GLU A 154 -11.98 17.10 -38.53
CA GLU A 154 -11.92 16.19 -37.36
C GLU A 154 -12.70 16.78 -36.19
N PRO A 155 -13.27 15.94 -35.29
CA PRO A 155 -14.00 16.42 -34.11
C PRO A 155 -13.06 16.97 -33.07
N ASP A 156 -13.39 18.12 -32.47
CA ASP A 156 -12.66 18.68 -31.35
C ASP A 156 -12.68 17.76 -30.13
N ILE A 157 -13.83 17.12 -29.90
CA ILE A 157 -14.10 16.17 -28.83
C ILE A 157 -15.08 15.11 -29.34
N LEU A 158 -15.19 13.97 -28.65
CA LEU A 158 -16.21 12.98 -28.95
C LEU A 158 -17.46 13.17 -28.09
N PRO A 159 -18.66 12.87 -28.63
CA PRO A 159 -19.94 13.01 -27.89
C PRO A 159 -20.17 11.89 -26.89
N THR A 160 -19.13 11.47 -26.19
CA THR A 160 -19.12 10.27 -25.34
C THR A 160 -20.26 10.25 -24.31
N THR A 161 -20.95 9.14 -24.20
CA THR A 161 -21.94 8.85 -23.15
C THR A 161 -21.27 8.31 -21.87
N ILE A 162 -19.96 8.06 -21.90
CA ILE A 162 -19.22 7.33 -20.90
C ILE A 162 -18.21 8.26 -20.22
N PRO A 163 -18.12 8.28 -18.87
CA PRO A 163 -17.17 9.12 -18.13
C PRO A 163 -15.73 8.58 -18.22
N ASN A 164 -15.18 8.55 -19.43
CA ASN A 164 -13.92 7.87 -19.77
C ASN A 164 -12.72 8.35 -18.96
N LEU A 165 -12.62 9.64 -18.67
CA LEU A 165 -11.50 10.17 -17.89
C LEU A 165 -11.35 9.48 -16.53
N LEU A 166 -12.45 9.14 -15.90
CA LEU A 166 -12.45 8.43 -14.61
C LEU A 166 -12.33 6.91 -14.78
N ILE A 167 -13.09 6.30 -15.70
CA ILE A 167 -13.12 4.83 -15.77
C ILE A 167 -11.82 4.22 -16.32
N ASN A 168 -11.15 4.90 -17.24
CA ASN A 168 -9.89 4.43 -17.81
C ASN A 168 -8.65 5.22 -17.30
N GLY A 169 -8.88 6.37 -16.70
CA GLY A 169 -7.81 7.25 -16.27
C GLY A 169 -7.03 7.83 -17.46
N SER A 170 -5.93 8.49 -17.15
CA SER A 170 -4.97 8.99 -18.14
C SER A 170 -3.64 9.27 -17.50
N SER A 171 -2.54 8.93 -18.14
CA SER A 171 -1.19 9.30 -17.72
C SER A 171 -0.46 10.03 -18.85
N GLY A 172 0.26 11.11 -18.54
CA GLY A 172 1.00 11.88 -19.55
C GLY A 172 1.95 12.88 -18.92
N ILE A 173 3.05 13.13 -19.62
CA ILE A 173 4.07 14.10 -19.21
C ILE A 173 4.10 15.21 -20.28
N ALA A 174 3.80 16.43 -19.85
CA ALA A 174 3.88 17.64 -20.67
C ALA A 174 5.05 18.51 -20.20
N VAL A 175 5.20 19.68 -20.79
CA VAL A 175 6.23 20.64 -20.38
C VAL A 175 5.82 21.27 -19.07
N GLY A 176 6.62 21.07 -18.01
CA GLY A 176 6.39 21.66 -16.71
C GLY A 176 5.24 21.05 -15.88
N MET A 177 4.51 20.07 -16.42
CA MET A 177 3.39 19.43 -15.71
C MET A 177 3.19 17.99 -16.16
N ALA A 178 2.52 17.21 -15.32
CA ALA A 178 2.16 15.82 -15.64
C ALA A 178 0.74 15.52 -15.15
N THR A 179 0.07 14.61 -15.82
CA THR A 179 -1.19 14.01 -15.39
C THR A 179 -0.99 12.54 -15.09
N ASN A 180 -1.66 12.06 -14.05
CA ASN A 180 -1.70 10.63 -13.69
C ASN A 180 -3.01 10.33 -12.97
N ILE A 181 -4.08 10.21 -13.75
CA ILE A 181 -5.43 9.93 -13.26
C ILE A 181 -5.61 8.42 -13.28
N PRO A 182 -5.86 7.78 -12.12
CA PRO A 182 -6.07 6.33 -12.06
C PRO A 182 -7.43 5.94 -12.65
N PRO A 183 -7.58 4.70 -13.12
CA PRO A 183 -8.88 4.16 -13.53
C PRO A 183 -9.78 3.88 -12.32
N HIS A 184 -11.11 3.87 -12.55
CA HIS A 184 -12.12 3.62 -11.54
C HIS A 184 -13.17 2.63 -12.05
N ASN A 185 -13.92 2.03 -11.14
CA ASN A 185 -15.02 1.15 -11.47
C ASN A 185 -16.17 1.91 -12.14
N LEU A 186 -16.66 1.39 -13.26
CA LEU A 186 -17.72 2.03 -14.05
C LEU A 186 -18.99 2.21 -13.25
N SER A 187 -19.43 1.18 -12.53
CA SER A 187 -20.66 1.22 -11.74
C SER A 187 -20.62 2.29 -10.64
N GLU A 188 -19.47 2.41 -9.96
CA GLU A 188 -19.26 3.45 -8.94
C GLU A 188 -19.30 4.85 -9.55
N VAL A 189 -18.63 5.05 -10.68
CA VAL A 189 -18.61 6.38 -11.36
C VAL A 189 -19.99 6.74 -11.90
N CYS A 190 -20.71 5.81 -12.52
CA CYS A 190 -22.10 6.04 -12.97
C CYS A 190 -23.00 6.43 -11.80
N ASN A 191 -22.94 5.72 -10.69
CA ASN A 191 -23.68 6.06 -9.48
C ASN A 191 -23.32 7.47 -8.96
N ALA A 192 -22.04 7.84 -9.01
CA ALA A 192 -21.59 9.17 -8.59
C ALA A 192 -22.11 10.28 -9.51
N VAL A 193 -22.14 10.04 -10.83
CA VAL A 193 -22.74 10.96 -11.81
C VAL A 193 -24.23 11.17 -11.50
N ILE A 194 -24.98 10.09 -11.28
CA ILE A 194 -26.42 10.19 -10.92
C ILE A 194 -26.60 10.95 -9.61
N ARG A 195 -25.75 10.68 -8.60
CA ARG A 195 -25.80 11.38 -7.31
C ARG A 195 -25.54 12.88 -7.42
N VAL A 196 -24.59 13.29 -8.27
CA VAL A 196 -24.29 14.71 -8.51
C VAL A 196 -25.45 15.41 -9.21
N ILE A 197 -26.15 14.72 -10.13
CA ILE A 197 -27.35 15.27 -10.77
C ILE A 197 -28.49 15.44 -9.77
N ASP A 198 -28.71 14.44 -8.90
CA ASP A 198 -29.80 14.46 -7.92
C ASP A 198 -29.52 15.44 -6.76
N GLN A 199 -28.27 15.61 -6.39
CA GLN A 199 -27.81 16.45 -5.28
C GLN A 199 -26.57 17.27 -5.70
N PRO A 200 -26.72 18.40 -6.41
CA PRO A 200 -25.61 19.21 -6.87
C PRO A 200 -24.66 19.67 -5.76
N ASP A 201 -25.21 19.87 -4.55
CA ASP A 201 -24.43 20.30 -3.36
C ASP A 201 -23.86 19.14 -2.55
N ILE A 202 -23.88 17.90 -3.10
CA ILE A 202 -23.29 16.74 -2.41
C ILE A 202 -21.86 17.03 -1.96
N SER A 203 -21.59 16.69 -0.69
CA SER A 203 -20.25 16.83 -0.12
C SER A 203 -19.26 15.83 -0.75
N LEU A 204 -17.98 16.15 -0.65
CA LEU A 204 -16.94 15.22 -1.11
C LEU A 204 -16.99 13.87 -0.37
N ASP A 205 -17.24 13.89 0.93
CA ASP A 205 -17.37 12.66 1.73
C ASP A 205 -18.57 11.81 1.28
N GLY A 206 -19.66 12.43 0.84
CA GLY A 206 -20.79 11.75 0.22
C GLY A 206 -20.43 11.07 -1.10
N LEU A 207 -19.58 11.70 -1.92
CA LEU A 207 -19.06 11.11 -3.16
C LEU A 207 -18.05 9.98 -2.91
N ILE A 208 -17.19 10.11 -1.90
CA ILE A 208 -16.26 9.05 -1.49
C ILE A 208 -17.00 7.80 -1.00
N GLY A 209 -18.19 7.96 -0.44
CA GLY A 209 -19.08 6.84 -0.09
C GLY A 209 -19.56 6.05 -1.30
N VAL A 210 -19.59 6.66 -2.49
CA VAL A 210 -20.02 6.03 -3.76
C VAL A 210 -18.82 5.57 -4.59
N VAL A 211 -17.79 6.42 -4.76
CA VAL A 211 -16.54 6.08 -5.44
C VAL A 211 -15.48 5.79 -4.38
N SER A 212 -15.35 4.53 -4.02
CA SER A 212 -14.48 4.11 -2.91
C SER A 212 -13.01 4.40 -3.16
N GLY A 213 -12.55 4.36 -4.40
CA GLY A 213 -11.17 4.60 -4.80
C GLY A 213 -10.87 4.13 -6.23
N PRO A 214 -9.62 4.21 -6.68
CA PRO A 214 -9.16 3.65 -7.94
C PRO A 214 -9.47 2.16 -8.06
N ASP A 215 -9.68 1.68 -9.29
CA ASP A 215 -9.94 0.29 -9.63
C ASP A 215 -9.06 -0.11 -10.83
N PHE A 216 -7.95 -0.77 -10.53
CA PHE A 216 -6.92 -1.08 -11.53
C PHE A 216 -7.26 -2.34 -12.33
N PRO A 217 -6.91 -2.41 -13.63
CA PRO A 217 -7.14 -3.60 -14.45
C PRO A 217 -6.42 -4.84 -13.95
N THR A 218 -5.25 -4.68 -13.31
CA THR A 218 -4.44 -5.75 -12.73
C THR A 218 -4.83 -6.11 -11.30
N ALA A 219 -5.95 -5.58 -10.79
CA ALA A 219 -6.47 -5.80 -9.45
C ALA A 219 -5.49 -5.37 -8.31
N GLY A 220 -5.12 -6.26 -7.39
CA GLY A 220 -4.24 -5.96 -6.25
C GLY A 220 -4.94 -5.24 -5.10
N PHE A 221 -4.14 -4.74 -4.17
CA PHE A 221 -4.60 -4.02 -2.98
C PHE A 221 -4.20 -2.55 -3.01
N ILE A 222 -5.06 -1.66 -2.52
CA ILE A 222 -4.70 -0.30 -2.12
C ILE A 222 -4.64 -0.25 -0.59
N LEU A 223 -3.53 0.28 -0.04
CA LEU A 223 -3.32 0.38 1.40
C LEU A 223 -3.74 1.76 1.92
N GLY A 224 -4.76 1.77 2.79
CA GLY A 224 -5.28 2.97 3.43
C GLY A 224 -6.13 3.86 2.50
N LYS A 225 -7.01 4.64 3.12
CA LYS A 225 -7.95 5.55 2.42
C LYS A 225 -7.49 7.01 2.41
N LYS A 226 -6.43 7.35 3.16
CA LYS A 226 -5.97 8.73 3.33
C LYS A 226 -5.54 9.38 2.01
N GLY A 227 -4.69 8.69 1.24
CA GLY A 227 -4.20 9.19 -0.05
C GLY A 227 -5.31 9.35 -1.09
N ILE A 228 -6.32 8.45 -1.09
CA ILE A 228 -7.51 8.54 -1.95
C ILE A 228 -8.31 9.81 -1.62
N ARG A 229 -8.62 10.03 -0.33
CA ARG A 229 -9.36 11.22 0.13
C ARG A 229 -8.64 12.51 -0.22
N GLU A 230 -7.33 12.55 -0.04
CA GLU A 230 -6.51 13.69 -0.38
C GLU A 230 -6.55 13.97 -1.89
N ALA A 231 -6.37 12.94 -2.73
CA ALA A 231 -6.44 13.06 -4.18
C ALA A 231 -7.80 13.59 -4.65
N TYR A 232 -8.89 13.06 -4.13
CA TYR A 232 -10.24 13.49 -4.52
C TYR A 232 -10.59 14.91 -4.07
N ARG A 233 -9.98 15.36 -2.95
CA ARG A 233 -10.17 16.72 -2.41
C ARG A 233 -9.35 17.75 -3.11
N THR A 234 -8.10 17.46 -3.43
CA THR A 234 -7.12 18.45 -3.90
C THR A 234 -6.70 18.25 -5.36
N GLY A 235 -7.08 17.14 -5.97
CA GLY A 235 -6.57 16.71 -7.26
C GLY A 235 -5.17 16.08 -7.20
N ARG A 236 -4.55 15.95 -6.01
CA ARG A 236 -3.24 15.34 -5.80
C ARG A 236 -3.25 14.44 -4.57
N GLY A 237 -2.60 13.28 -4.67
CA GLY A 237 -2.45 12.36 -3.56
C GLY A 237 -1.50 11.23 -3.89
N ILE A 238 -1.09 10.47 -2.88
CA ILE A 238 -0.23 9.31 -3.04
C ILE A 238 -0.94 8.12 -2.40
N ILE A 239 -1.10 7.05 -3.16
CA ILE A 239 -1.62 5.77 -2.67
C ILE A 239 -0.53 4.70 -2.78
N LYS A 240 -0.57 3.69 -1.92
CA LYS A 240 0.27 2.50 -2.02
C LYS A 240 -0.54 1.38 -2.65
N ILE A 241 0.01 0.79 -3.70
CA ILE A 241 -0.56 -0.38 -4.38
C ILE A 241 0.32 -1.58 -4.05
N ARG A 242 -0.31 -2.67 -3.63
CA ARG A 242 0.36 -3.91 -3.24
C ARG A 242 -0.15 -5.09 -4.05
N ALA A 243 0.76 -5.98 -4.46
CA ALA A 243 0.45 -7.26 -5.09
C ALA A 243 -0.43 -8.13 -4.19
N ARG A 244 -1.33 -8.92 -4.77
CA ARG A 244 -2.04 -9.97 -4.03
C ARG A 244 -1.16 -11.19 -3.94
N ALA A 245 -0.76 -11.53 -2.72
CA ALA A 245 0.05 -12.70 -2.44
C ALA A 245 -0.41 -13.37 -1.15
N PHE A 246 -0.26 -14.69 -1.10
CA PHE A 246 -0.63 -15.51 0.04
C PHE A 246 0.36 -16.65 0.24
N VAL A 247 0.35 -17.21 1.45
CA VAL A 247 1.21 -18.33 1.82
C VAL A 247 0.43 -19.65 1.71
N GLU A 248 0.93 -20.57 0.90
CA GLU A 248 0.40 -21.94 0.80
C GLU A 248 1.29 -22.93 1.56
N LYS A 249 0.68 -23.86 2.27
CA LYS A 249 1.40 -25.01 2.86
C LYS A 249 1.54 -26.15 1.87
N VAL A 250 2.75 -26.65 1.68
CA VAL A 250 3.07 -27.73 0.76
C VAL A 250 3.54 -28.95 1.54
N GLY A 251 2.66 -29.97 1.69
CA GLY A 251 2.97 -31.15 2.50
C GLY A 251 3.10 -30.81 4.00
N LYS A 252 3.88 -31.60 4.75
CA LYS A 252 3.92 -31.51 6.21
C LYS A 252 4.76 -30.35 6.77
N ASN A 253 5.78 -29.83 6.03
CA ASN A 253 6.77 -28.88 6.58
C ASN A 253 7.36 -27.91 5.55
N ARG A 254 6.66 -27.62 4.45
CA ARG A 254 7.11 -26.62 3.47
C ARG A 254 6.03 -25.59 3.24
N GLU A 255 6.46 -24.37 3.06
CA GLU A 255 5.62 -23.25 2.68
C GLU A 255 6.08 -22.71 1.34
N ARG A 256 5.17 -22.07 0.62
CA ARG A 256 5.45 -21.27 -0.57
C ARG A 256 4.68 -19.98 -0.53
N VAL A 257 5.23 -18.95 -1.13
CA VAL A 257 4.53 -17.69 -1.41
C VAL A 257 4.00 -17.77 -2.84
N VAL A 258 2.72 -17.51 -3.01
CA VAL A 258 2.05 -17.45 -4.31
C VAL A 258 1.59 -16.01 -4.53
N ILE A 259 1.95 -15.44 -5.69
CA ILE A 259 1.51 -14.10 -6.11
C ILE A 259 0.54 -14.31 -7.26
N SER A 260 -0.71 -13.86 -7.08
CA SER A 260 -1.78 -13.98 -8.07
C SER A 260 -2.06 -12.67 -8.84
N GLU A 261 -1.65 -11.52 -8.30
CA GLU A 261 -1.84 -10.21 -8.91
C GLU A 261 -0.64 -9.31 -8.61
N ILE A 262 -0.27 -8.46 -9.56
CA ILE A 262 0.82 -7.48 -9.40
C ILE A 262 0.29 -6.05 -9.51
N PRO A 263 0.99 -5.06 -8.94
CA PRO A 263 0.56 -3.68 -9.00
C PRO A 263 0.47 -3.17 -10.45
N TYR A 264 -0.44 -2.23 -10.68
CA TYR A 264 -0.67 -1.63 -11.99
C TYR A 264 0.61 -1.02 -12.58
N GLN A 265 0.85 -1.25 -13.86
CA GLN A 265 2.03 -0.81 -14.63
C GLN A 265 3.36 -1.48 -14.20
N VAL A 266 3.34 -2.50 -13.39
CA VAL A 266 4.53 -3.30 -13.07
C VAL A 266 4.72 -4.38 -14.14
N ASN A 267 5.96 -4.50 -14.62
CA ASN A 267 6.36 -5.55 -15.56
C ASN A 267 6.70 -6.82 -14.77
N LYS A 268 6.02 -7.94 -15.09
CA LYS A 268 6.16 -9.21 -14.36
C LYS A 268 7.57 -9.80 -14.50
N SER A 269 8.13 -9.83 -15.71
CA SER A 269 9.47 -10.38 -15.96
C SER A 269 10.56 -9.60 -15.20
N LYS A 270 10.52 -8.26 -15.25
CA LYS A 270 11.46 -7.41 -14.49
C LYS A 270 11.30 -7.58 -12.98
N LEU A 271 10.08 -7.82 -12.49
CA LEU A 271 9.82 -8.11 -11.09
C LEU A 271 10.50 -9.44 -10.68
N LEU A 272 10.37 -10.49 -11.48
CA LEU A 272 11.01 -11.79 -11.26
C LEU A 272 12.54 -11.69 -11.31
N GLU A 273 13.09 -10.97 -12.29
CA GLU A 273 14.52 -10.71 -12.39
C GLU A 273 15.04 -10.00 -11.13
N LYS A 274 14.30 -8.99 -10.64
CA LYS A 274 14.66 -8.26 -9.41
C LYS A 274 14.63 -9.14 -8.18
N MET A 275 13.64 -10.02 -8.07
CA MET A 275 13.57 -11.01 -6.98
C MET A 275 14.79 -11.94 -7.02
N ALA A 276 15.13 -12.49 -8.19
CA ALA A 276 16.29 -13.36 -8.37
C ALA A 276 17.62 -12.64 -8.04
N GLU A 277 17.75 -11.36 -8.42
CA GLU A 277 18.91 -10.53 -8.07
C GLU A 277 19.07 -10.39 -6.55
N LEU A 278 17.98 -10.10 -5.84
CA LEU A 278 17.98 -9.93 -4.37
C LEU A 278 18.34 -11.24 -3.64
N VAL A 279 17.92 -12.38 -4.17
CA VAL A 279 18.29 -13.70 -3.65
C VAL A 279 19.78 -13.97 -3.88
N ARG A 280 20.30 -13.72 -5.08
CA ARG A 280 21.74 -13.86 -5.39
C ARG A 280 22.61 -12.94 -4.54
N ALA A 281 22.16 -11.71 -4.31
CA ALA A 281 22.82 -10.73 -3.46
C ALA A 281 22.68 -11.01 -1.96
N LYS A 282 22.00 -12.11 -1.58
CA LYS A 282 21.71 -12.50 -0.18
C LYS A 282 20.96 -11.42 0.64
N LYS A 283 20.24 -10.53 -0.03
CA LYS A 283 19.36 -9.57 0.63
C LYS A 283 18.05 -10.21 1.08
N ILE A 284 17.59 -11.23 0.37
CA ILE A 284 16.45 -12.08 0.75
C ILE A 284 16.97 -13.51 0.80
N GLU A 285 17.06 -14.06 2.00
CA GLU A 285 17.43 -15.44 2.25
C GLU A 285 16.19 -16.30 2.50
N GLY A 286 16.33 -17.63 2.41
CA GLY A 286 15.24 -18.56 2.68
C GLY A 286 14.41 -18.96 1.46
N ILE A 287 14.68 -18.42 0.28
CA ILE A 287 14.05 -18.82 -0.99
C ILE A 287 14.85 -19.98 -1.58
N SER A 288 14.15 -21.05 -2.01
CA SER A 288 14.75 -22.19 -2.71
C SER A 288 14.61 -22.11 -4.21
N ASP A 289 13.45 -21.64 -4.70
CA ASP A 289 13.15 -21.54 -6.13
C ASP A 289 12.11 -20.44 -6.39
N ILE A 290 12.13 -19.87 -7.60
CA ILE A 290 11.17 -18.90 -8.10
C ILE A 290 10.73 -19.35 -9.48
N ARG A 291 9.42 -19.58 -9.66
CA ARG A 291 8.83 -20.03 -10.93
C ARG A 291 7.66 -19.17 -11.32
N ASP A 292 7.52 -18.98 -12.62
CA ASP A 292 6.31 -18.45 -13.22
C ASP A 292 5.46 -19.63 -13.71
N GLU A 293 4.31 -19.80 -13.08
CA GLU A 293 3.31 -20.81 -13.41
C GLU A 293 2.06 -20.16 -14.02
N SER A 294 2.18 -18.90 -14.50
CA SER A 294 1.06 -18.18 -15.11
C SER A 294 0.61 -18.86 -16.40
N ASP A 295 -0.70 -19.00 -16.58
CA ASP A 295 -1.33 -19.59 -17.75
C ASP A 295 -2.56 -18.77 -18.19
N ARG A 296 -3.46 -19.40 -18.97
CA ARG A 296 -4.69 -18.78 -19.48
C ARG A 296 -5.72 -18.52 -18.38
N ASP A 297 -5.63 -19.23 -17.26
CA ASP A 297 -6.54 -19.11 -16.13
C ASP A 297 -6.14 -17.95 -15.19
N GLY A 298 -4.91 -17.46 -15.33
CA GLY A 298 -4.45 -16.29 -14.59
C GLY A 298 -2.96 -16.25 -14.27
N MET A 299 -2.59 -15.19 -13.55
CA MET A 299 -1.22 -15.00 -13.08
C MET A 299 -0.94 -15.87 -11.85
N ARG A 300 0.17 -16.60 -11.87
CA ARG A 300 0.64 -17.40 -10.74
C ARG A 300 2.16 -17.43 -10.68
N ILE A 301 2.74 -16.60 -9.82
CA ILE A 301 4.17 -16.63 -9.53
C ILE A 301 4.34 -17.42 -8.23
N VAL A 302 5.16 -18.46 -8.24
CA VAL A 302 5.39 -19.35 -7.11
C VAL A 302 6.81 -19.20 -6.62
N ILE A 303 6.96 -18.95 -5.32
CA ILE A 303 8.24 -18.80 -4.62
C ILE A 303 8.29 -19.87 -3.55
N ASP A 304 9.10 -20.90 -3.77
CA ASP A 304 9.30 -21.99 -2.81
C ASP A 304 10.25 -21.56 -1.69
N VAL A 305 9.81 -21.77 -0.46
CA VAL A 305 10.57 -21.43 0.75
C VAL A 305 11.39 -22.63 1.21
N LYS A 306 12.63 -22.40 1.65
CA LYS A 306 13.48 -23.41 2.28
C LYS A 306 12.84 -23.89 3.58
N LYS A 307 13.18 -25.12 4.02
CA LYS A 307 12.63 -25.77 5.21
C LYS A 307 12.75 -24.90 6.49
N ASP A 308 13.82 -24.12 6.59
CA ASP A 308 14.12 -23.27 7.75
C ASP A 308 13.73 -21.82 7.51
N GLY A 309 13.10 -21.49 6.38
CA GLY A 309 12.64 -20.14 6.04
C GLY A 309 11.21 -19.89 6.53
N LYS A 310 10.89 -18.66 6.88
CA LYS A 310 9.53 -18.22 7.23
C LYS A 310 8.91 -17.44 6.07
N ALA A 311 7.84 -17.97 5.49
CA ALA A 311 7.21 -17.40 4.29
C ALA A 311 6.72 -15.97 4.48
N LEU A 312 6.17 -15.63 5.66
CA LEU A 312 5.71 -14.26 5.96
C LEU A 312 6.85 -13.25 5.96
N VAL A 313 8.02 -13.60 6.54
CA VAL A 313 9.20 -12.72 6.55
C VAL A 313 9.72 -12.50 5.14
N ILE A 314 9.74 -13.57 4.33
CA ILE A 314 10.12 -13.47 2.91
C ILE A 314 9.15 -12.58 2.16
N LEU A 315 7.85 -12.76 2.35
CA LEU A 315 6.81 -11.95 1.73
C LEU A 315 6.95 -10.46 2.09
N ASN A 316 7.17 -10.13 3.36
CA ASN A 316 7.38 -8.76 3.80
C ASN A 316 8.64 -8.15 3.19
N ARG A 317 9.74 -8.93 3.08
CA ARG A 317 10.96 -8.49 2.37
C ARG A 317 10.72 -8.26 0.89
N LEU A 318 9.93 -9.11 0.24
CA LEU A 318 9.54 -8.94 -1.17
C LEU A 318 8.73 -7.65 -1.36
N TYR A 319 7.76 -7.36 -0.51
CA TYR A 319 7.03 -6.08 -0.53
C TYR A 319 7.98 -4.88 -0.35
N LYS A 320 8.92 -4.96 0.58
CA LYS A 320 9.82 -3.84 0.92
C LYS A 320 10.88 -3.56 -0.15
N PHE A 321 11.41 -4.60 -0.80
CA PHE A 321 12.59 -4.48 -1.67
C PHE A 321 12.29 -4.65 -3.16
N THR A 322 11.05 -4.94 -3.54
CA THR A 322 10.64 -5.13 -4.94
C THR A 322 9.43 -4.28 -5.28
N GLN A 323 9.04 -4.30 -6.56
CA GLN A 323 7.82 -3.64 -7.04
C GLN A 323 6.52 -4.40 -6.70
N MET A 324 6.55 -5.37 -5.77
CA MET A 324 5.33 -5.96 -5.22
C MET A 324 4.53 -4.94 -4.40
N GLU A 325 5.16 -3.89 -3.92
CA GLU A 325 4.51 -2.70 -3.35
C GLU A 325 5.11 -1.45 -4.00
N ILE A 326 4.25 -0.59 -4.53
CA ILE A 326 4.65 0.66 -5.16
C ILE A 326 3.81 1.83 -4.66
N SER A 327 4.38 3.03 -4.73
CA SER A 327 3.64 4.27 -4.53
C SER A 327 3.13 4.78 -5.87
N PHE A 328 1.83 5.03 -5.97
CA PHE A 328 1.18 5.62 -7.14
C PHE A 328 0.79 7.06 -6.82
N GLY A 329 1.43 8.01 -7.50
CA GLY A 329 1.12 9.43 -7.34
C GLY A 329 -0.07 9.81 -8.22
N ILE A 330 -1.17 10.22 -7.63
CA ILE A 330 -2.36 10.70 -8.32
C ILE A 330 -2.20 12.19 -8.62
N ILE A 331 -2.40 12.57 -9.89
CA ILE A 331 -2.42 13.96 -10.35
C ILE A 331 -3.59 14.09 -11.33
N MET A 332 -4.68 14.69 -10.89
CA MET A 332 -5.92 14.82 -11.66
C MET A 332 -5.90 16.09 -12.50
N LEU A 333 -4.96 16.16 -13.44
CA LEU A 333 -4.76 17.27 -14.35
C LEU A 333 -5.40 16.97 -15.72
N ALA A 334 -6.26 17.86 -16.22
CA ALA A 334 -6.89 17.74 -17.53
C ALA A 334 -7.03 19.11 -18.21
N ILE A 335 -7.33 19.12 -19.51
CA ILE A 335 -7.59 20.34 -20.25
C ILE A 335 -9.06 20.73 -20.11
N VAL A 336 -9.29 21.90 -19.52
CA VAL A 336 -10.61 22.55 -19.37
C VAL A 336 -10.62 23.82 -20.20
N ASN A 337 -11.48 23.91 -21.21
CA ASN A 337 -11.60 25.09 -22.09
C ASN A 337 -10.23 25.59 -22.62
N GLY A 338 -9.37 24.65 -23.07
CA GLY A 338 -8.05 24.95 -23.63
C GLY A 338 -6.95 25.25 -22.59
N ARG A 339 -7.21 25.12 -21.28
CA ARG A 339 -6.25 25.37 -20.21
C ARG A 339 -6.05 24.12 -19.33
N PRO A 340 -4.83 23.84 -18.91
CA PRO A 340 -4.58 22.75 -17.97
C PRO A 340 -5.01 23.13 -16.55
N GLU A 341 -5.85 22.31 -15.91
CA GLU A 341 -6.35 22.53 -14.56
C GLU A 341 -6.24 21.25 -13.72
N ILE A 342 -5.88 21.41 -12.44
CA ILE A 342 -5.95 20.33 -11.45
C ILE A 342 -7.34 20.32 -10.85
N LEU A 343 -7.99 19.17 -10.93
CA LEU A 343 -9.41 19.03 -10.65
C LEU A 343 -9.67 18.12 -9.47
N THR A 344 -10.72 18.41 -8.71
CA THR A 344 -11.27 17.49 -7.69
C THR A 344 -12.17 16.46 -8.36
N LEU A 345 -12.44 15.33 -7.68
CA LEU A 345 -13.36 14.32 -8.20
C LEU A 345 -14.72 14.94 -8.58
N LYS A 346 -15.28 15.77 -7.70
CA LYS A 346 -16.57 16.43 -7.94
C LYS A 346 -16.56 17.28 -9.21
N LYS A 347 -15.51 18.10 -9.40
CA LYS A 347 -15.38 18.93 -10.60
C LYS A 347 -15.29 18.14 -11.90
N ILE A 348 -14.59 16.98 -11.88
CA ILE A 348 -14.52 16.11 -13.06
C ILE A 348 -15.92 15.60 -13.44
N ILE A 349 -16.70 15.16 -12.44
CA ILE A 349 -18.07 14.68 -12.66
C ILE A 349 -18.97 15.82 -13.15
N GLU A 350 -18.89 17.01 -12.55
CA GLU A 350 -19.64 18.20 -12.97
C GLU A 350 -19.36 18.56 -14.43
N HIS A 351 -18.10 18.55 -14.85
CA HIS A 351 -17.74 18.83 -16.25
C HIS A 351 -18.27 17.75 -17.20
N PHE A 352 -18.27 16.49 -16.79
CA PHE A 352 -18.85 15.42 -17.58
C PHE A 352 -20.37 15.60 -17.73
N VAL A 353 -21.09 15.90 -16.64
CA VAL A 353 -22.54 16.18 -16.68
C VAL A 353 -22.84 17.38 -17.60
N ALA A 354 -22.07 18.46 -17.48
CA ALA A 354 -22.22 19.63 -18.35
C ALA A 354 -21.99 19.28 -19.82
N HIS A 355 -20.98 18.46 -20.12
CA HIS A 355 -20.75 17.97 -21.50
C HIS A 355 -21.93 17.13 -22.00
N ARG A 356 -22.44 16.18 -21.21
CA ARG A 356 -23.60 15.37 -21.63
C ARG A 356 -24.83 16.20 -21.86
N ARG A 357 -25.09 17.20 -20.99
CA ARG A 357 -26.17 18.17 -21.16
C ARG A 357 -26.04 18.89 -22.53
N GLU A 358 -24.86 19.40 -22.88
CA GLU A 358 -24.63 20.07 -24.16
C GLU A 358 -24.92 19.12 -25.35
N ILE A 359 -24.41 17.88 -25.29
CA ILE A 359 -24.62 16.86 -26.33
C ILE A 359 -26.12 16.57 -26.53
N ILE A 360 -26.87 16.39 -25.47
CA ILE A 360 -28.30 16.09 -25.56
C ILE A 360 -29.06 17.28 -26.15
N ILE A 361 -28.75 18.50 -25.74
CA ILE A 361 -29.36 19.71 -26.30
C ILE A 361 -29.10 19.79 -27.82
N ARG A 362 -27.84 19.67 -28.24
CA ARG A 362 -27.47 19.74 -29.67
C ARG A 362 -28.11 18.60 -30.47
N ARG A 363 -28.11 17.39 -29.95
CA ARG A 363 -28.79 16.26 -30.57
C ARG A 363 -30.28 16.52 -30.75
N THR A 364 -30.92 17.03 -29.71
CA THR A 364 -32.36 17.31 -29.72
C THR A 364 -32.70 18.43 -30.71
N ILE A 365 -31.86 19.45 -30.84
CA ILE A 365 -31.99 20.50 -31.86
C ILE A 365 -31.89 19.90 -33.25
N TYR A 366 -30.90 19.05 -33.49
CA TYR A 366 -30.73 18.36 -34.79
C TYR A 366 -31.93 17.48 -35.14
N ASP A 367 -32.35 16.63 -34.18
CA ASP A 367 -33.48 15.73 -34.36
C ASP A 367 -34.79 16.50 -34.54
N LEU A 368 -35.01 17.62 -33.82
CA LEU A 368 -36.14 18.53 -34.01
C LEU A 368 -36.16 19.11 -35.42
N LYS A 369 -35.04 19.68 -35.86
CA LYS A 369 -34.93 20.26 -37.21
C LYS A 369 -35.25 19.22 -38.29
N ARG A 370 -34.70 18.00 -38.16
CA ARG A 370 -35.00 16.91 -39.12
C ARG A 370 -36.44 16.46 -39.06
N ALA A 371 -37.05 16.42 -37.87
CA ALA A 371 -38.47 16.07 -37.72
C ALA A 371 -39.39 17.16 -38.29
N GLU A 372 -39.08 18.45 -38.10
CA GLU A 372 -39.81 19.58 -38.70
C GLU A 372 -39.69 19.60 -40.21
N GLU A 373 -38.47 19.42 -40.77
CA GLU A 373 -38.25 19.28 -42.23
C GLU A 373 -39.06 18.14 -42.81
N ARG A 374 -39.11 16.97 -42.17
CA ARG A 374 -39.86 15.80 -42.64
C ARG A 374 -41.36 15.98 -42.46
N ALA A 375 -41.83 16.55 -41.36
CA ALA A 375 -43.24 16.86 -41.10
C ALA A 375 -43.77 17.84 -42.15
N HIS A 376 -42.99 18.87 -42.50
CA HIS A 376 -43.34 19.82 -43.53
C HIS A 376 -43.57 19.17 -44.91
N ILE A 377 -42.68 18.23 -45.29
CA ILE A 377 -42.87 17.46 -46.54
C ILE A 377 -44.12 16.59 -46.44
N LEU A 378 -44.37 15.89 -45.34
CA LEU A 378 -45.52 15.00 -45.20
C LEU A 378 -46.83 15.81 -45.17
N GLU A 379 -46.83 17.00 -44.58
CA GLU A 379 -47.98 17.93 -44.62
C GLU A 379 -48.38 18.27 -46.06
N GLY A 380 -47.42 18.63 -46.91
CA GLY A 380 -47.65 18.84 -48.36
C GLY A 380 -48.18 17.62 -49.06
N LEU A 381 -47.56 16.41 -48.77
CA LEU A 381 -48.06 15.15 -49.35
C LEU A 381 -49.46 14.78 -48.89
N LYS A 382 -49.82 15.03 -47.63
CA LYS A 382 -51.16 14.84 -47.11
C LYS A 382 -52.14 15.74 -47.85
N LYS A 383 -51.85 17.05 -47.97
CA LYS A 383 -52.65 18.00 -48.68
C LYS A 383 -52.90 17.56 -50.15
N ALA A 384 -51.83 17.10 -50.83
CA ALA A 384 -51.90 16.57 -52.17
C ALA A 384 -52.75 15.29 -52.29
N LEU A 385 -52.74 14.42 -51.26
CA LEU A 385 -53.58 13.21 -51.22
C LEU A 385 -55.04 13.50 -50.90
N ASP A 386 -55.31 14.59 -50.18
CA ASP A 386 -56.65 15.04 -49.90
C ASP A 386 -57.35 15.69 -51.12
N PHE A 387 -56.56 16.29 -52.05
CA PHE A 387 -56.97 16.90 -53.33
C PHE A 387 -56.38 16.13 -54.54
N LEU A 388 -56.39 14.80 -54.49
CA LEU A 388 -55.64 13.94 -55.40
C LEU A 388 -56.03 14.17 -56.88
N ASP A 389 -57.30 14.22 -57.16
CA ASP A 389 -57.80 14.38 -58.54
C ASP A 389 -57.36 15.73 -59.14
N ASP A 390 -57.47 16.79 -58.37
CA ASP A 390 -57.04 18.15 -58.76
C ASP A 390 -55.53 18.22 -59.01
N VAL A 391 -54.73 17.58 -58.17
CA VAL A 391 -53.29 17.49 -58.33
C VAL A 391 -52.91 16.73 -59.56
N ILE A 392 -53.55 15.62 -59.87
CA ILE A 392 -53.33 14.80 -61.09
C ILE A 392 -53.69 15.62 -62.37
N GLU A 393 -54.84 16.31 -62.34
CA GLU A 393 -55.29 17.11 -63.43
C GLU A 393 -54.30 18.32 -63.73
N LEU A 394 -53.85 18.98 -62.62
CA LEU A 394 -52.92 20.10 -62.67
C LEU A 394 -51.56 19.63 -63.21
N ILE A 395 -51.03 18.52 -62.82
CA ILE A 395 -49.75 17.99 -63.30
C ILE A 395 -49.88 17.60 -64.80
N ARG A 396 -50.98 16.95 -65.16
CA ARG A 396 -51.19 16.52 -66.60
C ARG A 396 -51.41 17.69 -67.57
N SER A 397 -52.01 18.77 -67.07
CA SER A 397 -52.26 19.97 -67.86
C SER A 397 -51.08 20.93 -67.99
N SER A 398 -50.02 20.73 -67.25
CA SER A 398 -48.82 21.53 -67.25
C SER A 398 -47.88 21.10 -68.39
N SER A 399 -47.20 22.05 -68.99
CA SER A 399 -46.30 21.82 -70.11
C SER A 399 -44.94 21.24 -69.71
N ASP A 400 -44.50 21.57 -68.55
CA ASP A 400 -43.23 21.07 -68.08
C ASP A 400 -43.27 20.93 -66.51
N PRO A 401 -42.29 20.21 -65.84
CA PRO A 401 -42.25 20.08 -64.40
C PRO A 401 -42.13 21.43 -63.64
N LYS A 402 -41.54 22.45 -64.22
CA LYS A 402 -41.38 23.78 -63.60
C LYS A 402 -42.72 24.50 -63.49
N GLU A 403 -43.50 24.44 -64.56
CA GLU A 403 -44.87 25.00 -64.59
C GLU A 403 -45.75 24.23 -63.60
N ALA A 404 -45.71 22.92 -63.62
CA ALA A 404 -46.43 22.08 -62.65
C ALA A 404 -46.10 22.45 -61.20
N LYS A 405 -44.80 22.64 -60.90
CA LYS A 405 -44.31 23.07 -59.59
C LYS A 405 -44.86 24.46 -59.18
N ALA A 406 -44.77 25.43 -60.11
CA ALA A 406 -45.26 26.78 -59.84
C ALA A 406 -46.78 26.83 -59.59
N ARG A 407 -47.57 26.01 -60.33
CA ARG A 407 -49.02 25.91 -60.16
C ARG A 407 -49.38 25.16 -58.86
N LEU A 408 -48.66 24.11 -58.49
CA LEU A 408 -48.83 23.44 -57.17
C LEU A 408 -48.60 24.41 -56.02
N MET A 409 -47.63 25.27 -56.13
CA MET A 409 -47.35 26.33 -55.13
C MET A 409 -48.44 27.37 -55.08
N SER A 410 -48.95 27.89 -56.23
CA SER A 410 -49.95 28.95 -56.23
C SER A 410 -51.36 28.48 -55.89
N ASP A 411 -51.76 27.32 -56.41
CA ASP A 411 -53.15 26.86 -56.36
C ASP A 411 -53.44 26.08 -55.06
N LEU A 412 -52.41 25.46 -54.49
CA LEU A 412 -52.52 24.66 -53.30
C LEU A 412 -51.74 25.25 -52.09
N ASP A 413 -51.20 26.47 -52.24
CA ASP A 413 -50.40 27.14 -51.19
C ASP A 413 -49.35 26.18 -50.55
N LEU A 414 -48.52 25.64 -51.44
CA LEU A 414 -47.46 24.71 -51.08
C LEU A 414 -46.11 25.41 -51.16
N SER A 415 -45.19 25.01 -50.29
CA SER A 415 -43.77 25.46 -50.41
C SER A 415 -43.08 24.81 -51.60
N ASP A 416 -41.97 25.40 -52.00
CA ASP A 416 -41.11 24.87 -53.07
C ASP A 416 -40.69 23.39 -52.78
N ILE A 417 -40.32 23.09 -51.56
CA ILE A 417 -39.90 21.74 -51.10
C ILE A 417 -41.10 20.76 -51.13
N GLN A 418 -42.28 21.19 -50.70
CA GLN A 418 -43.51 20.39 -50.75
C GLN A 418 -43.93 20.08 -52.17
N ALA A 419 -44.00 21.09 -53.05
CA ALA A 419 -44.33 20.93 -54.44
C ALA A 419 -43.35 19.97 -55.15
N GLN A 420 -42.05 20.09 -54.89
CA GLN A 420 -41.06 19.17 -55.44
C GLN A 420 -41.26 17.73 -54.95
N ALA A 421 -41.53 17.54 -53.68
CA ALA A 421 -41.77 16.23 -53.09
C ALA A 421 -43.04 15.54 -53.66
N ILE A 422 -44.03 16.32 -54.06
CA ILE A 422 -45.25 15.83 -54.73
C ILE A 422 -44.93 15.36 -56.14
N LEU A 423 -44.12 16.17 -56.91
CA LEU A 423 -43.67 15.79 -58.26
C LEU A 423 -42.78 14.53 -58.28
N ASP A 424 -41.96 14.36 -57.26
CA ASP A 424 -41.09 13.18 -57.09
C ASP A 424 -41.79 11.97 -56.52
N MET A 425 -43.13 12.07 -56.21
CA MET A 425 -43.90 11.00 -55.64
C MET A 425 -44.18 9.90 -56.67
N ARG A 426 -43.83 8.65 -56.28
CA ARG A 426 -44.13 7.49 -57.09
C ARG A 426 -45.62 7.17 -57.05
N LEU A 427 -46.19 6.78 -58.21
CA LEU A 427 -47.60 6.40 -58.34
C LEU A 427 -48.06 5.32 -57.32
N GLN A 428 -47.16 4.45 -56.92
CA GLN A 428 -47.40 3.43 -55.86
C GLN A 428 -47.86 4.05 -54.53
N ARG A 429 -47.43 5.28 -54.20
CA ARG A 429 -47.78 5.97 -52.94
C ARG A 429 -49.18 6.60 -52.94
N LEU A 430 -49.88 6.50 -54.04
CA LEU A 430 -51.28 7.00 -54.13
C LEU A 430 -52.31 5.98 -53.64
N THR A 431 -51.90 4.79 -53.21
CA THR A 431 -52.80 3.75 -52.69
C THR A 431 -53.31 4.09 -51.28
N GLY A 432 -54.56 3.62 -50.95
CA GLY A 432 -55.14 3.90 -49.62
C GLY A 432 -54.29 3.45 -48.46
N LEU A 433 -53.61 2.32 -48.59
CA LEU A 433 -52.67 1.81 -47.56
C LEU A 433 -51.47 2.74 -47.32
N GLU A 434 -50.93 3.36 -48.35
CA GLU A 434 -49.83 4.30 -48.25
C GLU A 434 -50.26 5.66 -47.67
N ARG A 435 -51.49 6.09 -47.93
CA ARG A 435 -52.12 7.27 -47.31
C ARG A 435 -52.22 7.10 -45.77
N GLU A 436 -52.65 5.94 -45.31
CA GLU A 436 -52.67 5.62 -43.87
C GLU A 436 -51.29 5.67 -43.24
N LYS A 437 -50.28 5.14 -43.92
CA LYS A 437 -48.87 5.20 -43.46
C LYS A 437 -48.32 6.62 -43.37
N ILE A 438 -48.63 7.46 -44.37
CA ILE A 438 -48.21 8.88 -44.38
C ILE A 438 -48.84 9.63 -43.18
N ASN A 439 -50.14 9.37 -42.93
CA ASN A 439 -50.83 9.99 -41.81
C ASN A 439 -50.29 9.52 -40.47
N ALA A 440 -49.98 8.21 -40.29
CA ALA A 440 -49.38 7.68 -39.10
C ALA A 440 -47.97 8.26 -38.86
N GLU A 441 -47.14 8.30 -39.89
CA GLU A 441 -45.77 8.89 -39.83
C GLU A 441 -45.85 10.38 -39.42
N TYR A 442 -46.77 11.14 -40.04
CA TYR A 442 -47.01 12.56 -39.69
C TYR A 442 -47.38 12.75 -38.22
N GLN A 443 -48.37 11.98 -37.72
CA GLN A 443 -48.80 12.07 -36.31
C GLN A 443 -47.65 11.70 -35.33
N ASP A 444 -46.83 10.69 -35.65
CA ASP A 444 -45.70 10.31 -34.83
C ASP A 444 -44.60 11.39 -34.82
N LEU A 445 -44.39 12.05 -35.99
CA LEU A 445 -43.46 13.20 -36.06
C LEU A 445 -43.94 14.39 -35.23
N ILE A 446 -45.24 14.73 -35.30
CA ILE A 446 -45.80 15.84 -34.50
C ILE A 446 -45.58 15.55 -32.97
N LYS A 447 -45.86 14.33 -32.51
CA LYS A 447 -45.60 13.94 -31.12
C LYS A 447 -44.10 14.05 -30.75
N ASN A 448 -43.22 13.63 -31.69
CA ASN A 448 -41.79 13.78 -31.47
C ASN A 448 -41.34 15.24 -31.45
N ILE A 449 -41.87 16.12 -32.31
CA ILE A 449 -41.60 17.56 -32.34
C ILE A 449 -42.00 18.20 -30.99
N GLU A 450 -43.24 17.89 -30.50
CA GLU A 450 -43.71 18.36 -29.21
C GLU A 450 -42.79 17.89 -28.08
N ARG A 451 -42.41 16.62 -28.09
CA ARG A 451 -41.48 16.05 -27.13
C ARG A 451 -40.10 16.73 -27.17
N PHE A 452 -39.52 16.95 -28.37
CA PHE A 452 -38.24 17.62 -28.53
C PHE A 452 -38.28 19.06 -28.02
N LYS A 453 -39.36 19.81 -28.31
CA LYS A 453 -39.56 21.16 -27.78
C LYS A 453 -39.65 21.15 -26.27
N ALA A 454 -40.42 20.24 -25.67
CA ALA A 454 -40.51 20.10 -24.20
C ALA A 454 -39.14 19.78 -23.55
N ILE A 455 -38.30 18.94 -24.20
CA ILE A 455 -36.95 18.65 -23.71
C ILE A 455 -36.08 19.93 -23.72
N LEU A 456 -36.15 20.72 -24.81
CA LEU A 456 -35.35 21.96 -24.94
C LEU A 456 -35.76 23.03 -23.95
N GLU A 457 -37.05 23.06 -23.53
CA GLU A 457 -37.58 24.00 -22.56
C GLU A 457 -37.35 23.62 -21.11
N SER A 458 -37.03 22.34 -20.83
CA SER A 458 -36.89 21.80 -19.48
C SER A 458 -35.50 21.23 -19.17
N GLU A 459 -34.72 21.95 -18.35
CA GLU A 459 -33.43 21.44 -17.87
C GLU A 459 -33.59 20.14 -17.11
N ALA A 460 -34.68 19.98 -16.35
CA ALA A 460 -34.93 18.74 -15.60
C ALA A 460 -35.14 17.53 -16.52
N MET A 461 -35.82 17.73 -17.70
CA MET A 461 -35.95 16.65 -18.68
C MET A 461 -34.60 16.29 -19.32
N VAL A 462 -33.76 17.26 -19.63
CA VAL A 462 -32.41 17.00 -20.14
C VAL A 462 -31.57 16.19 -19.15
N LEU A 463 -31.58 16.58 -17.87
CA LEU A 463 -30.84 15.86 -16.83
C LEU A 463 -31.42 14.46 -16.57
N GLN A 464 -32.73 14.28 -16.72
CA GLN A 464 -33.33 12.94 -16.62
C GLN A 464 -32.85 12.03 -17.76
N ILE A 465 -32.75 12.54 -18.98
CA ILE A 465 -32.19 11.80 -20.12
C ILE A 465 -30.73 11.41 -19.85
N VAL A 466 -29.92 12.32 -19.27
CA VAL A 466 -28.54 11.99 -18.85
C VAL A 466 -28.54 10.81 -17.88
N LYS A 467 -29.41 10.83 -16.87
CA LYS A 467 -29.50 9.74 -15.87
C LYS A 467 -29.91 8.41 -16.50
N ASP A 468 -30.87 8.43 -17.41
CA ASP A 468 -31.37 7.24 -18.08
C ASP A 468 -30.26 6.62 -18.93
N GLU A 469 -29.52 7.42 -19.71
CA GLU A 469 -28.41 6.97 -20.55
C GLU A 469 -27.27 6.41 -19.69
N ILE A 470 -26.89 7.08 -18.56
CA ILE A 470 -25.86 6.60 -17.64
C ILE A 470 -26.29 5.28 -16.96
N SER A 471 -27.58 5.15 -16.62
CA SER A 471 -28.11 3.91 -16.05
C SER A 471 -28.06 2.75 -17.07
N ASP A 472 -28.32 3.05 -18.33
CA ASP A 472 -28.23 2.04 -19.40
C ASP A 472 -26.76 1.63 -19.68
N ILE A 473 -25.81 2.57 -19.62
CA ILE A 473 -24.38 2.27 -19.69
C ILE A 473 -23.97 1.39 -18.53
N GLN A 474 -24.41 1.71 -17.32
CA GLN A 474 -24.13 0.89 -16.13
C GLN A 474 -24.67 -0.53 -16.26
N LYS A 475 -25.90 -0.70 -16.78
CA LYS A 475 -26.49 -2.04 -17.01
C LYS A 475 -25.75 -2.83 -18.11
N LYS A 476 -25.25 -2.16 -19.14
CA LYS A 476 -24.57 -2.81 -20.27
C LYS A 476 -23.14 -3.24 -19.96
N TYR A 477 -22.39 -2.44 -19.19
CA TYR A 477 -20.94 -2.53 -19.04
C TYR A 477 -20.48 -2.57 -17.58
N GLY A 478 -21.39 -2.42 -16.61
CA GLY A 478 -21.05 -2.48 -15.19
C GLY A 478 -20.51 -3.85 -14.80
N ASP A 479 -19.45 -3.84 -14.05
CA ASP A 479 -18.79 -5.02 -13.49
C ASP A 479 -18.42 -4.80 -12.02
N GLU A 480 -17.93 -5.83 -11.37
CA GLU A 480 -17.45 -5.76 -9.99
C GLU A 480 -16.07 -5.09 -9.92
N ARG A 481 -15.79 -4.50 -8.76
CA ARG A 481 -14.48 -3.95 -8.44
C ARG A 481 -13.43 -5.05 -8.43
N ARG A 482 -12.29 -4.81 -9.06
CA ARG A 482 -11.14 -5.72 -9.08
C ARG A 482 -10.15 -5.43 -7.95
N THR A 483 -9.85 -4.15 -7.69
CA THR A 483 -8.90 -3.72 -6.67
C THR A 483 -9.56 -3.62 -5.31
N GLU A 484 -9.04 -4.31 -4.31
CA GLU A 484 -9.50 -4.28 -2.93
C GLU A 484 -8.81 -3.15 -2.15
N ILE A 485 -9.57 -2.41 -1.33
CA ILE A 485 -9.04 -1.33 -0.50
C ILE A 485 -8.97 -1.82 0.94
N LEU A 486 -7.76 -2.04 1.42
CA LEU A 486 -7.50 -2.45 2.80
C LEU A 486 -7.43 -1.23 3.72
N ASP A 487 -7.79 -1.41 4.98
CA ASP A 487 -7.55 -0.40 6.00
C ASP A 487 -6.03 -0.19 6.18
N ASP A 488 -5.64 0.92 6.79
CA ASP A 488 -4.23 1.31 6.92
C ASP A 488 -3.46 0.26 7.73
N VAL A 489 -2.78 -0.64 7.02
CA VAL A 489 -1.95 -1.71 7.60
C VAL A 489 -0.56 -1.16 7.86
N GLY A 490 -0.36 -0.03 8.44
CA GLY A 490 0.95 0.53 8.77
C GLY A 490 2.08 0.26 7.75
N ASP A 491 3.16 0.99 7.81
CA ASP A 491 4.35 0.66 7.02
C ASP A 491 4.97 -0.64 7.56
N ILE A 492 5.53 -1.47 6.68
CA ILE A 492 6.32 -2.65 7.07
C ILE A 492 7.53 -2.17 7.88
N ASP A 493 7.51 -2.44 9.18
CA ASP A 493 8.59 -2.11 10.08
C ASP A 493 9.82 -3.01 9.85
N MET A 494 10.99 -2.56 10.32
CA MET A 494 12.21 -3.38 10.26
C MET A 494 12.05 -4.71 11.00
N GLU A 495 11.17 -4.75 11.97
CA GLU A 495 10.86 -5.92 12.78
C GLU A 495 10.11 -6.99 11.97
N ASP A 496 9.18 -6.59 11.10
CA ASP A 496 8.43 -7.48 10.20
C ASP A 496 9.33 -8.21 9.16
N LEU A 497 10.55 -7.69 8.97
CA LEU A 497 11.54 -8.27 8.06
C LEU A 497 12.49 -9.28 8.72
N ILE A 498 12.33 -9.50 10.02
CA ILE A 498 13.20 -10.34 10.83
C ILE A 498 12.39 -11.50 11.40
N ALA A 499 12.91 -12.72 11.26
CA ALA A 499 12.25 -13.88 11.84
C ALA A 499 12.25 -13.77 13.38
N GLU A 500 11.10 -14.05 14.00
CA GLU A 500 11.04 -14.22 15.45
C GLU A 500 11.69 -15.54 15.83
N GLU A 501 12.82 -15.48 16.51
CA GLU A 501 13.63 -16.62 16.92
C GLU A 501 14.22 -16.36 18.30
N ASP A 502 14.36 -17.44 19.09
CA ASP A 502 15.02 -17.37 20.38
C ASP A 502 16.54 -17.21 20.20
N MET A 503 17.05 -16.15 20.81
CA MET A 503 18.43 -15.76 20.75
C MET A 503 19.09 -15.87 22.13
N VAL A 504 20.32 -16.37 22.17
CA VAL A 504 21.19 -16.29 23.33
C VAL A 504 22.04 -15.04 23.21
N VAL A 505 21.82 -14.09 24.10
CA VAL A 505 22.61 -12.87 24.23
C VAL A 505 23.66 -13.08 25.30
N THR A 506 24.93 -12.86 24.97
CA THR A 506 26.05 -12.97 25.92
C THR A 506 26.77 -11.62 26.06
N ILE A 507 27.11 -11.28 27.32
CA ILE A 507 27.94 -10.11 27.64
C ILE A 507 29.16 -10.60 28.39
N SER A 508 30.36 -10.24 27.94
CA SER A 508 31.61 -10.58 28.61
C SER A 508 31.99 -9.54 29.68
N HIS A 509 32.87 -9.95 30.62
CA HIS A 509 33.37 -9.08 31.66
C HIS A 509 34.07 -7.80 31.13
N GLN A 510 34.75 -7.89 29.99
CA GLN A 510 35.36 -6.74 29.33
C GLN A 510 34.33 -5.91 28.52
N GLY A 511 33.01 -6.24 28.58
CA GLY A 511 31.94 -5.49 27.94
C GLY A 511 31.79 -5.75 26.44
N TYR A 512 32.06 -6.96 25.98
CA TYR A 512 31.72 -7.40 24.63
C TYR A 512 30.35 -8.08 24.64
N ILE A 513 29.52 -7.77 23.64
CA ILE A 513 28.16 -8.29 23.50
C ILE A 513 28.00 -8.95 22.14
N LYS A 514 27.27 -10.04 22.12
CA LYS A 514 26.81 -10.73 20.89
C LYS A 514 25.51 -11.45 21.11
N ARG A 515 24.79 -11.77 20.03
CA ARG A 515 23.67 -12.70 20.01
C ARG A 515 23.96 -13.89 19.11
N ASN A 516 23.36 -15.03 19.44
CA ASN A 516 23.41 -16.25 18.65
C ASN A 516 22.04 -16.93 18.68
N PRO A 517 21.60 -17.60 17.61
CA PRO A 517 20.42 -18.47 17.68
C PRO A 517 20.60 -19.56 18.74
N ILE A 518 19.53 -19.85 19.50
CA ILE A 518 19.55 -20.87 20.55
C ILE A 518 19.88 -22.25 19.98
N SER A 519 19.54 -22.51 18.71
CA SER A 519 19.83 -23.75 17.99
C SER A 519 21.34 -24.11 17.93
N LEU A 520 22.24 -23.15 18.11
CA LEU A 520 23.68 -23.38 18.19
C LEU A 520 24.13 -23.97 19.52
N TYR A 521 23.24 -23.98 20.54
CA TYR A 521 23.52 -24.47 21.89
C TYR A 521 22.74 -25.75 22.15
N ARG A 522 23.25 -26.92 21.71
CA ARG A 522 22.64 -28.22 21.96
C ARG A 522 22.72 -28.57 23.45
N ALA A 523 21.61 -29.04 24.03
CA ALA A 523 21.59 -29.61 25.37
C ALA A 523 22.52 -30.83 25.44
N GLN A 524 23.42 -30.86 26.43
CA GLN A 524 24.26 -32.01 26.72
C GLN A 524 23.70 -32.84 27.89
N ARG A 525 23.87 -34.18 27.83
CA ARG A 525 23.50 -35.09 28.93
C ARG A 525 24.49 -34.96 30.06
N ARG A 526 24.03 -35.27 31.31
CA ARG A 526 24.77 -35.27 32.58
C ARG A 526 26.14 -35.97 32.38
N GLY A 527 27.26 -35.31 32.85
CA GLY A 527 28.61 -35.87 32.75
C GLY A 527 29.41 -35.47 31.51
N GLY A 528 28.87 -34.66 30.58
CA GLY A 528 29.60 -34.15 29.42
C GLY A 528 30.69 -33.12 29.79
N LYS A 529 31.81 -33.14 29.09
CA LYS A 529 32.78 -32.02 29.13
C LYS A 529 32.13 -30.78 28.60
N GLY A 530 31.94 -29.74 29.44
CA GLY A 530 31.33 -28.46 29.06
C GLY A 530 31.86 -27.88 27.77
N MET A 531 31.01 -27.22 26.98
CA MET A 531 31.44 -26.56 25.75
C MET A 531 31.96 -25.16 26.02
N THR A 532 33.08 -24.81 25.41
CA THR A 532 33.68 -23.48 25.53
C THR A 532 32.83 -22.47 24.74
N GLY A 533 32.29 -21.47 25.40
CA GLY A 533 31.44 -20.42 24.76
C GLY A 533 32.23 -19.33 24.04
N VAL A 534 33.47 -19.10 24.44
CA VAL A 534 34.42 -18.13 23.84
C VAL A 534 35.82 -18.72 24.05
N LYS A 535 36.76 -18.54 23.08
CA LYS A 535 38.19 -18.72 23.37
C LYS A 535 38.65 -17.54 24.22
N PRO A 536 38.94 -17.69 25.51
CA PRO A 536 39.39 -16.56 26.33
C PRO A 536 40.82 -16.17 25.92
N LYS A 537 41.08 -14.90 25.70
CA LYS A 537 42.34 -14.32 26.13
C LYS A 537 42.29 -14.33 27.64
N ALA A 538 43.38 -14.57 28.31
CA ALA A 538 43.52 -14.95 29.74
C ALA A 538 42.75 -14.11 30.77
N GLU A 539 41.91 -13.12 30.40
CA GLU A 539 41.24 -12.17 31.30
C GLU A 539 39.76 -11.81 30.94
N ASP A 540 39.15 -12.44 29.91
CA ASP A 540 37.77 -12.15 29.51
C ASP A 540 36.88 -13.40 29.58
N PHE A 541 35.76 -13.37 30.29
CA PHE A 541 34.80 -14.45 30.46
C PHE A 541 33.38 -13.94 30.25
N VAL A 542 32.42 -14.83 29.96
CA VAL A 542 31.00 -14.46 29.84
C VAL A 542 30.48 -14.16 31.26
N GLU A 543 30.14 -12.92 31.52
CA GLU A 543 29.60 -12.45 32.78
C GLU A 543 28.08 -12.60 32.86
N HIS A 544 27.41 -12.33 31.71
CA HIS A 544 25.95 -12.42 31.59
C HIS A 544 25.53 -13.21 30.35
N LEU A 545 24.52 -14.05 30.54
CA LEU A 545 23.86 -14.83 29.47
C LEU A 545 22.35 -14.71 29.65
N PHE A 546 21.67 -14.42 28.55
CA PHE A 546 20.21 -14.26 28.53
C PHE A 546 19.64 -14.97 27.30
N VAL A 547 18.45 -15.52 27.44
CA VAL A 547 17.64 -16.02 26.33
C VAL A 547 16.48 -15.03 26.15
N ALA A 548 16.27 -14.57 24.92
CA ALA A 548 15.23 -13.62 24.59
C ALA A 548 14.83 -13.78 23.12
N SER A 549 13.57 -13.48 22.75
CA SER A 549 13.13 -13.43 21.36
C SER A 549 13.86 -12.32 20.61
N SER A 550 14.13 -12.52 19.31
CA SER A 550 14.72 -11.50 18.42
C SER A 550 13.94 -10.19 18.46
N HIS A 551 12.64 -10.23 18.71
CA HIS A 551 11.73 -9.08 18.74
C HIS A 551 11.57 -8.45 20.12
N ASP A 552 12.15 -9.04 21.19
CA ASP A 552 12.07 -8.49 22.54
C ASP A 552 12.85 -7.18 22.69
N TYR A 553 12.39 -6.33 23.60
CA TYR A 553 13.17 -5.20 24.09
C TYR A 553 14.21 -5.71 25.07
N PHE A 554 15.45 -5.31 24.88
CA PHE A 554 16.56 -5.59 25.75
C PHE A 554 17.00 -4.30 26.44
N LEU A 555 16.70 -4.19 27.74
CA LEU A 555 17.01 -3.02 28.56
C LEU A 555 18.34 -3.24 29.29
N PHE A 556 19.26 -2.31 29.13
CA PHE A 556 20.57 -2.29 29.78
C PHE A 556 20.58 -1.27 30.92
N PHE A 557 20.59 -1.73 32.10
CA PHE A 557 20.70 -0.87 33.30
C PHE A 557 22.17 -0.74 33.70
N THR A 558 22.64 0.50 33.88
CA THR A 558 24.01 0.79 34.19
C THR A 558 24.20 0.95 35.71
N ASN A 559 25.45 0.71 36.20
CA ASN A 559 25.83 0.92 37.58
C ASN A 559 25.55 2.36 38.06
N LYS A 560 25.47 3.34 37.13
CA LYS A 560 25.15 4.75 37.43
C LYS A 560 23.63 5.04 37.41
N GLY A 561 22.79 4.01 37.33
CA GLY A 561 21.33 4.13 37.40
C GLY A 561 20.69 4.70 36.14
N ARG A 562 21.31 4.54 35.00
CA ARG A 562 20.71 4.84 33.69
C ARG A 562 20.21 3.56 33.05
N VAL A 563 19.25 3.70 32.12
CA VAL A 563 18.77 2.61 31.28
C VAL A 563 18.88 3.00 29.81
N HIS A 564 19.40 2.09 29.03
CA HIS A 564 19.43 2.12 27.57
C HIS A 564 18.65 0.93 27.07
N TRP A 565 18.10 0.99 25.86
CA TRP A 565 17.43 -0.14 25.29
C TRP A 565 17.72 -0.32 23.82
N LYS A 566 17.64 -1.57 23.40
CA LYS A 566 17.75 -2.06 22.05
C LYS A 566 16.78 -3.21 21.85
N LYS A 567 16.33 -3.39 20.61
CA LYS A 567 15.73 -4.67 20.24
C LYS A 567 16.81 -5.74 20.16
N VAL A 568 16.48 -6.99 20.48
CA VAL A 568 17.45 -8.10 20.47
C VAL A 568 18.07 -8.27 19.07
N HIS A 569 17.26 -8.07 17.99
CA HIS A 569 17.76 -8.15 16.62
C HIS A 569 18.80 -7.06 16.25
N GLU A 570 18.84 -5.94 16.98
CA GLU A 570 19.84 -4.88 16.79
C GLU A 570 21.19 -5.24 17.43
N ILE A 571 21.25 -6.24 18.32
CA ILE A 571 22.49 -6.74 18.92
C ILE A 571 23.27 -7.50 17.84
N PRO A 572 24.59 -7.26 17.72
CA PRO A 572 25.38 -7.91 16.68
C PRO A 572 25.35 -9.43 16.75
N GLU A 573 25.01 -10.08 15.65
CA GLU A 573 25.13 -11.51 15.51
C GLU A 573 26.58 -11.92 15.28
N ALA A 574 27.06 -12.95 15.97
CA ALA A 574 28.42 -13.41 15.82
C ALA A 574 28.50 -14.92 16.11
N GLY A 575 29.48 -15.59 15.51
CA GLY A 575 29.68 -17.01 15.73
C GLY A 575 29.95 -17.34 17.21
N ARG A 576 29.61 -18.58 17.63
CA ARG A 576 29.75 -19.02 19.04
C ARG A 576 31.12 -18.75 19.62
N MET A 577 32.19 -18.94 18.86
CA MET A 577 33.58 -18.74 19.28
C MET A 577 34.07 -17.28 19.10
N SER A 578 33.30 -16.43 18.50
CA SER A 578 33.63 -15.02 18.30
C SER A 578 33.48 -14.21 19.61
N ARG A 579 34.29 -13.16 19.75
CA ARG A 579 34.27 -12.25 20.89
C ARG A 579 33.05 -11.31 20.93
N GLY A 580 32.41 -11.07 19.78
CA GLY A 580 31.33 -10.09 19.64
C GLY A 580 31.86 -8.66 19.43
N LYS A 581 31.00 -7.65 19.67
CA LYS A 581 31.37 -6.22 19.58
C LYS A 581 31.35 -5.56 20.95
N ALA A 582 32.20 -4.55 21.14
CA ALA A 582 32.21 -3.80 22.40
C ALA A 582 30.88 -3.07 22.61
N ILE A 583 30.30 -3.23 23.79
CA ILE A 583 28.98 -2.68 24.16
C ILE A 583 28.95 -1.15 24.08
N VAL A 584 30.11 -0.49 24.31
CA VAL A 584 30.27 0.96 24.15
C VAL A 584 30.02 1.45 22.72
N ASN A 585 30.17 0.57 21.71
CA ASN A 585 29.84 0.88 20.33
C ASN A 585 28.32 0.69 20.02
N LEU A 586 27.60 -0.03 20.89
CA LEU A 586 26.18 -0.26 20.77
C LEU A 586 25.37 0.76 21.57
N LEU A 587 25.86 1.11 22.78
CA LEU A 587 25.24 2.00 23.74
C LEU A 587 26.12 3.23 23.97
N GLN A 588 25.52 4.42 24.00
CA GLN A 588 26.24 5.66 24.32
C GLN A 588 26.50 5.76 25.85
N LEU A 589 27.44 4.94 26.35
CA LEU A 589 27.80 4.92 27.76
C LEU A 589 28.72 6.10 28.10
N LYS A 590 28.54 6.67 29.30
CA LYS A 590 29.43 7.71 29.85
C LYS A 590 30.69 7.10 30.42
N ARG A 591 31.73 7.92 30.61
CA ARG A 591 32.99 7.46 31.24
C ARG A 591 32.74 6.87 32.62
N GLY A 592 33.26 5.66 32.85
CA GLY A 592 33.07 4.90 34.10
C GLY A 592 31.68 4.27 34.29
N GLU A 593 30.83 4.30 33.24
CA GLU A 593 29.54 3.63 33.20
C GLU A 593 29.72 2.22 32.63
N ARG A 594 29.16 1.21 33.32
CA ARG A 594 29.12 -0.19 32.90
C ARG A 594 27.72 -0.76 33.04
N VAL A 595 27.38 -1.79 32.27
CA VAL A 595 26.12 -2.48 32.41
C VAL A 595 26.15 -3.29 33.71
N ALA A 596 25.20 -3.06 34.59
CA ALA A 596 25.09 -3.75 35.87
C ALA A 596 24.09 -4.92 35.80
N THR A 597 23.01 -4.74 35.03
CA THR A 597 22.00 -5.79 34.84
C THR A 597 21.18 -5.50 33.57
N THR A 598 20.49 -6.50 33.08
CA THR A 598 19.62 -6.39 31.91
C THR A 598 18.27 -7.02 32.16
N LEU A 599 17.27 -6.57 31.39
CA LEU A 599 15.93 -7.16 31.34
C LEU A 599 15.54 -7.36 29.88
N SER A 600 14.98 -8.53 29.55
CA SER A 600 14.28 -8.76 28.30
C SER A 600 12.78 -8.69 28.53
N MET A 601 12.03 -8.10 27.59
CA MET A 601 10.58 -8.00 27.69
C MET A 601 9.93 -7.82 26.32
N LYS A 602 8.72 -8.35 26.15
CA LYS A 602 7.93 -8.21 24.92
C LYS A 602 7.41 -6.79 24.69
N GLY A 603 7.14 -6.06 25.79
CA GLY A 603 6.59 -4.71 25.74
C GLY A 603 6.46 -4.05 27.10
N PHE A 604 5.95 -2.81 27.09
CA PHE A 604 5.78 -2.00 28.32
C PHE A 604 4.33 -2.12 28.82
N GLU A 605 3.99 -3.26 29.40
CA GLU A 605 2.63 -3.57 29.88
C GLU A 605 2.21 -2.65 31.04
N GLN A 606 0.96 -2.17 30.99
CA GLN A 606 0.36 -1.41 32.07
C GLN A 606 0.14 -2.32 33.34
N GLY A 607 0.24 -1.74 34.52
CA GLY A 607 0.06 -2.47 35.78
C GLY A 607 1.28 -3.28 36.21
N LYS A 608 2.39 -3.25 35.46
CA LYS A 608 3.67 -3.82 35.89
C LYS A 608 4.64 -2.74 36.37
N TYR A 609 5.56 -3.15 37.25
CA TYR A 609 6.54 -2.28 37.87
C TYR A 609 7.97 -2.79 37.65
N VAL A 610 8.92 -1.88 37.69
CA VAL A 610 10.36 -2.18 37.78
C VAL A 610 10.83 -1.89 39.19
N VAL A 611 11.30 -2.93 39.87
CA VAL A 611 11.94 -2.82 41.17
C VAL A 611 13.45 -2.85 41.00
N MET A 612 14.15 -1.94 41.65
CA MET A 612 15.60 -1.75 41.55
C MET A 612 16.23 -1.75 42.93
N ALA A 613 17.40 -2.36 43.06
CA ALA A 613 18.18 -2.33 44.26
C ALA A 613 19.61 -1.81 44.05
N SER A 614 20.10 -1.02 44.99
CA SER A 614 21.50 -0.55 45.00
C SER A 614 22.37 -1.38 45.93
N ARG A 615 23.68 -1.30 45.78
CA ARG A 615 24.69 -1.98 46.58
C ARG A 615 24.57 -1.61 48.06
N LYS A 616 24.27 -0.33 48.35
CA LYS A 616 24.06 0.15 49.72
C LYS A 616 22.66 -0.11 50.28
N GLY A 617 21.87 -0.96 49.63
CA GLY A 617 20.59 -1.47 50.15
C GLY A 617 19.39 -0.55 49.99
N LEU A 618 19.45 0.42 49.06
CA LEU A 618 18.29 1.20 48.65
C LEU A 618 17.46 0.43 47.63
N VAL A 619 16.14 0.51 47.75
CA VAL A 619 15.18 -0.14 46.84
C VAL A 619 14.17 0.90 46.33
N LYS A 620 13.81 0.79 45.10
CA LYS A 620 12.86 1.68 44.42
C LYS A 620 11.91 0.88 43.54
N LYS A 621 10.65 1.31 43.51
CA LYS A 621 9.62 0.81 42.60
C LYS A 621 9.16 1.93 41.67
N THR A 622 9.06 1.65 40.36
CA THR A 622 8.62 2.60 39.34
C THR A 622 7.74 1.83 38.35
N THR A 623 6.70 2.46 37.81
CA THR A 623 5.85 1.85 36.75
C THR A 623 6.66 1.52 35.51
N LEU A 624 6.43 0.36 34.91
CA LEU A 624 7.14 -0.10 33.73
C LEU A 624 6.91 0.84 32.54
N GLU A 625 5.69 1.36 32.38
CA GLU A 625 5.32 2.35 31.35
C GLU A 625 6.20 3.62 31.37
N SER A 626 6.75 4.01 32.53
CA SER A 626 7.68 5.13 32.64
C SER A 626 8.94 4.98 31.80
N TYR A 627 9.23 3.78 31.30
CA TYR A 627 10.40 3.45 30.45
C TYR A 627 10.05 3.26 28.97
N SER A 628 8.81 3.49 28.53
CA SER A 628 8.35 3.22 27.15
C SER A 628 8.92 4.16 26.07
N HIS A 629 9.51 5.30 26.47
CA HIS A 629 10.02 6.31 25.55
C HIS A 629 11.55 6.35 25.53
N PRO A 630 12.22 5.63 24.62
CA PRO A 630 13.67 5.60 24.51
C PRO A 630 14.27 6.93 24.05
N ARG A 631 15.52 7.18 24.55
CA ARG A 631 16.37 8.26 24.06
C ARG A 631 17.74 7.69 23.72
N SER A 632 18.38 8.15 22.67
CA SER A 632 19.69 7.64 22.19
C SER A 632 20.77 7.62 23.26
N GLY A 633 20.80 8.62 24.16
CA GLY A 633 21.74 8.68 25.29
C GLY A 633 21.27 7.97 26.57
N GLY A 634 20.20 7.16 26.51
CA GLY A 634 19.55 6.54 27.69
C GLY A 634 18.82 7.56 28.56
N ILE A 635 18.06 7.06 29.53
CA ILE A 635 17.34 7.87 30.51
C ILE A 635 17.73 7.48 31.92
N VAL A 636 17.52 8.37 32.92
CA VAL A 636 17.74 8.06 34.32
C VAL A 636 16.65 7.10 34.78
N ALA A 637 17.05 5.94 35.31
CA ALA A 637 16.19 4.93 35.91
C ALA A 637 16.17 5.04 37.45
N LEU A 638 17.31 5.32 38.03
CA LEU A 638 17.48 5.48 39.49
C LEU A 638 18.55 6.56 39.76
N LYS A 639 18.29 7.50 40.66
CA LYS A 639 19.33 8.45 41.10
C LYS A 639 20.23 7.74 42.09
N ILE A 640 21.43 7.37 41.63
CA ILE A 640 22.46 6.73 42.50
C ILE A 640 23.13 7.81 43.34
N ARG A 641 23.37 7.49 44.63
CA ARG A 641 24.14 8.33 45.56
C ARG A 641 25.62 8.12 45.34
N GLU A 642 26.44 9.02 45.89
CA GLU A 642 27.90 8.88 45.82
C GLU A 642 28.33 7.54 46.46
N GLU A 643 29.32 6.89 45.88
CA GLU A 643 29.86 5.59 46.27
C GLU A 643 28.82 4.46 46.32
N ASP A 644 27.67 4.59 45.65
CA ASP A 644 26.68 3.52 45.51
C ASP A 644 26.58 3.09 44.04
N GLU A 645 26.06 1.88 43.78
CA GLU A 645 25.87 1.35 42.47
C GLU A 645 24.54 0.58 42.36
N LEU A 646 23.88 0.63 41.21
CA LEU A 646 22.76 -0.23 40.91
C LEU A 646 23.26 -1.67 40.69
N ILE A 647 22.65 -2.65 41.35
CA ILE A 647 23.10 -4.06 41.30
C ILE A 647 22.04 -5.01 40.73
N ALA A 648 20.78 -4.73 40.92
CA ALA A 648 19.70 -5.62 40.48
C ALA A 648 18.46 -4.84 40.03
N VAL A 649 17.78 -5.36 39.01
CA VAL A 649 16.51 -4.87 38.48
C VAL A 649 15.61 -6.06 38.18
N ARG A 650 14.34 -6.01 38.61
CA ARG A 650 13.34 -7.03 38.32
C ARG A 650 12.00 -6.41 37.95
N VAL A 651 11.22 -7.11 37.15
CA VAL A 651 9.81 -6.75 36.87
C VAL A 651 8.91 -7.40 37.92
N SER A 652 7.92 -6.68 38.41
CA SER A 652 6.94 -7.13 39.38
C SER A 652 5.50 -6.77 38.98
N SER A 653 4.53 -7.42 39.63
CA SER A 653 3.10 -7.11 39.45
C SER A 653 2.56 -6.08 40.45
N GLY A 654 3.38 -5.58 41.37
CA GLY A 654 2.98 -4.63 42.41
C GLY A 654 2.56 -5.24 43.75
N GLU A 655 2.28 -6.53 43.81
CA GLU A 655 1.76 -7.27 45.00
C GLU A 655 2.69 -8.38 45.51
N ASN A 656 3.90 -8.46 44.98
CA ASN A 656 4.85 -9.52 45.32
C ASN A 656 5.59 -9.21 46.61
N ASP A 657 6.38 -10.18 47.08
CA ASP A 657 7.38 -9.94 48.12
C ASP A 657 8.75 -9.68 47.49
N ILE A 658 9.48 -8.73 48.05
CA ILE A 658 10.86 -8.38 47.65
C ILE A 658 11.84 -9.07 48.61
N PHE A 659 12.86 -9.69 48.03
CA PHE A 659 13.91 -10.40 48.76
C PHE A 659 15.27 -9.80 48.42
N LEU A 660 15.98 -9.34 49.44
CA LEU A 660 17.35 -8.85 49.33
C LEU A 660 18.31 -9.81 50.00
N THR A 661 19.49 -10.01 49.46
CA THR A 661 20.56 -10.83 50.02
C THR A 661 21.83 -10.02 50.08
N THR A 662 22.56 -10.13 51.21
CA THR A 662 23.83 -9.46 51.41
C THR A 662 25.02 -10.40 51.26
N ARG A 663 26.21 -9.85 51.03
CA ARG A 663 27.45 -10.56 50.84
C ARG A 663 27.85 -11.42 52.05
N GLN A 664 27.55 -10.93 53.24
CA GLN A 664 27.80 -11.69 54.50
C GLN A 664 26.73 -12.74 54.84
N GLY A 665 25.78 -12.98 53.90
CA GLY A 665 24.82 -14.06 54.01
C GLY A 665 23.58 -13.72 54.85
N LYS A 666 23.25 -12.44 55.05
CA LYS A 666 21.96 -12.00 55.55
C LYS A 666 20.95 -11.78 54.43
N SER A 667 19.67 -11.86 54.74
CA SER A 667 18.59 -11.56 53.82
C SER A 667 17.40 -10.95 54.53
N ILE A 668 16.62 -10.16 53.78
CA ILE A 668 15.35 -9.62 54.25
C ILE A 668 14.28 -9.85 53.16
N ARG A 669 13.10 -10.28 53.61
CA ARG A 669 11.88 -10.42 52.84
C ARG A 669 10.85 -9.40 53.37
N PHE A 670 10.29 -8.58 52.51
CA PHE A 670 9.26 -7.61 52.84
C PHE A 670 8.26 -7.48 51.69
N LYS A 671 7.05 -6.99 51.97
CA LYS A 671 6.02 -6.83 50.98
C LYS A 671 6.33 -5.69 50.00
N GLU A 672 6.10 -5.90 48.73
CA GLU A 672 6.26 -4.88 47.70
C GLU A 672 5.35 -3.66 47.93
N THR A 673 4.18 -3.88 48.54
CA THR A 673 3.24 -2.82 48.97
C THR A 673 3.84 -1.81 49.94
N ASP A 674 4.90 -2.19 50.68
CA ASP A 674 5.65 -1.27 51.55
C ASP A 674 6.50 -0.27 50.76
N LEU A 675 6.64 -0.47 49.42
CA LEU A 675 7.30 0.45 48.52
C LEU A 675 6.25 1.28 47.79
N ARG A 676 6.21 2.57 48.06
CA ARG A 676 5.40 3.49 47.27
C ARG A 676 5.99 3.64 45.86
N ASP A 677 5.13 3.89 44.89
CA ASP A 677 5.56 4.18 43.51
C ASP A 677 6.33 5.50 43.45
N MET A 678 7.45 5.50 42.75
CA MET A 678 8.35 6.65 42.64
C MET A 678 8.66 6.94 41.19
N GLY A 679 8.81 8.23 40.87
CA GLY A 679 9.28 8.66 39.56
C GLY A 679 10.73 8.23 39.28
N ARG A 680 11.14 8.17 38.03
CA ARG A 680 12.45 7.68 37.55
C ARG A 680 13.66 8.32 38.23
N VAL A 681 13.59 9.60 38.60
CA VAL A 681 14.72 10.40 39.13
C VAL A 681 14.86 10.25 40.65
N ALA A 682 14.02 9.47 41.32
CA ALA A 682 14.11 9.25 42.75
C ALA A 682 15.27 8.29 43.13
N ALA A 683 15.83 8.44 44.32
CA ALA A 683 16.93 7.60 44.82
C ALA A 683 16.47 6.29 45.50
N GLY A 684 15.18 6.16 45.83
CA GLY A 684 14.63 4.99 46.52
C GLY A 684 14.60 5.12 48.05
N ASN A 685 14.20 4.03 48.69
CA ASN A 685 14.05 3.91 50.14
C ASN A 685 14.98 2.82 50.68
N ILE A 686 15.30 2.85 51.98
CA ILE A 686 16.12 1.81 52.60
C ILE A 686 15.36 0.48 52.54
N GLY A 687 15.91 -0.54 51.87
CA GLY A 687 15.40 -1.91 51.81
C GLY A 687 15.89 -2.78 52.99
N ILE A 688 17.19 -2.70 53.28
CA ILE A 688 17.86 -3.43 54.38
C ILE A 688 18.88 -2.52 55.07
N ARG A 689 19.01 -2.64 56.39
CA ARG A 689 20.09 -2.01 57.13
C ARG A 689 21.20 -3.02 57.32
N MET A 690 22.37 -2.71 56.75
CA MET A 690 23.54 -3.58 56.75
C MET A 690 24.52 -3.20 57.85
N GLU A 691 25.38 -4.14 58.19
CA GLU A 691 26.52 -3.90 59.02
C GLU A 691 27.64 -3.18 58.23
N PRO A 692 28.55 -2.44 58.90
CA PRO A 692 29.67 -1.81 58.24
C PRO A 692 30.47 -2.84 57.39
N GLY A 693 30.74 -2.51 56.12
CA GLY A 693 31.48 -3.40 55.21
C GLY A 693 30.66 -4.49 54.53
N ASP A 694 29.36 -4.62 54.80
CA ASP A 694 28.46 -5.51 54.07
C ASP A 694 27.83 -4.79 52.87
N GLU A 695 27.42 -5.52 51.88
CA GLU A 695 26.80 -5.02 50.65
C GLU A 695 25.71 -5.95 50.15
N VAL A 696 24.68 -5.41 49.51
CA VAL A 696 23.65 -6.19 48.81
C VAL A 696 24.24 -6.76 47.51
N VAL A 697 24.08 -8.08 47.31
CA VAL A 697 24.57 -8.83 46.15
C VAL A 697 23.46 -9.37 45.27
N GLY A 698 22.20 -9.34 45.73
CA GLY A 698 21.06 -9.84 44.96
C GLY A 698 19.73 -9.30 45.44
N MET A 699 18.82 -9.13 44.50
CA MET A 699 17.41 -8.82 44.75
C MET A 699 16.54 -9.69 43.86
N GLU A 700 15.52 -10.31 44.49
CA GLU A 700 14.52 -11.11 43.76
C GLU A 700 13.10 -10.71 44.15
N VAL A 701 12.19 -10.95 43.20
CA VAL A 701 10.74 -10.85 43.36
C VAL A 701 10.22 -12.25 43.63
N ILE A 702 9.69 -12.50 44.82
CA ILE A 702 9.24 -13.81 45.24
C ILE A 702 7.82 -14.10 44.74
N LYS A 703 7.62 -15.31 44.21
CA LYS A 703 6.32 -15.92 43.93
C LYS A 703 6.15 -17.11 44.90
N GLU A 704 4.94 -17.45 45.29
CA GLU A 704 4.64 -18.59 46.12
C GLU A 704 5.15 -19.91 45.49
N GLY A 705 5.65 -20.82 46.36
CA GLY A 705 6.15 -22.13 45.92
C GLY A 705 7.57 -22.18 45.37
N ALA A 706 8.24 -21.03 45.21
CA ALA A 706 9.62 -20.97 44.70
C ALA A 706 10.64 -21.26 45.82
N THR A 707 11.87 -21.57 45.39
CA THR A 707 13.03 -21.67 46.29
C THR A 707 14.05 -20.59 45.98
N ILE A 708 14.79 -20.17 47.03
CA ILE A 708 15.90 -19.23 46.87
C ILE A 708 17.21 -20.04 46.80
N LEU A 709 17.87 -19.98 45.70
CA LEU A 709 19.23 -20.46 45.53
C LEU A 709 20.19 -19.40 46.01
N THR A 710 21.13 -19.78 46.88
CA THR A 710 22.26 -18.93 47.32
C THR A 710 23.55 -19.62 46.94
N VAL A 711 24.44 -18.89 46.20
CA VAL A 711 25.75 -19.39 45.76
C VAL A 711 26.85 -18.53 46.36
N THR A 712 27.92 -19.18 46.84
CA THR A 712 29.07 -18.51 47.46
C THR A 712 30.31 -18.56 46.55
N GLU A 713 31.28 -17.71 46.85
CA GLU A 713 32.50 -17.48 46.08
C GLU A 713 33.34 -18.74 45.91
N ASN A 714 33.39 -19.63 46.93
CA ASN A 714 34.17 -20.86 46.89
C ASN A 714 33.39 -22.06 46.30
N GLY A 715 32.29 -21.80 45.53
CA GLY A 715 31.56 -22.83 44.79
C GLY A 715 30.60 -23.67 45.59
N TYR A 716 30.21 -23.21 46.78
CA TYR A 716 29.14 -23.82 47.56
C TYR A 716 27.81 -23.12 47.32
N GLY A 717 26.73 -23.81 47.51
CA GLY A 717 25.42 -23.21 47.42
C GLY A 717 24.32 -24.14 47.96
N LYS A 718 23.13 -23.62 48.02
CA LYS A 718 21.95 -24.35 48.46
C LYS A 718 20.67 -23.70 47.99
N ARG A 719 19.59 -24.46 47.98
CA ARG A 719 18.23 -23.93 47.87
C ARG A 719 17.56 -23.91 49.23
N THR A 720 16.79 -22.90 49.52
CA THR A 720 15.98 -22.78 50.73
C THR A 720 14.56 -22.33 50.30
N ARG A 721 13.54 -22.94 50.89
CA ARG A 721 12.15 -22.60 50.65
C ARG A 721 11.85 -21.18 51.06
N THR A 722 11.03 -20.46 50.29
CA THR A 722 10.67 -19.05 50.55
C THR A 722 9.91 -18.88 51.89
N GLU A 723 9.20 -19.93 52.33
CA GLU A 723 8.44 -19.93 53.58
C GLU A 723 9.33 -19.86 54.83
N GLU A 724 10.59 -20.31 54.74
CA GLU A 724 11.56 -20.19 55.83
C GLU A 724 11.98 -18.76 56.14
N TYR A 725 11.71 -17.84 55.20
CA TYR A 725 12.02 -16.42 55.35
C TYR A 725 10.77 -15.64 55.76
N ARG A 726 10.64 -15.39 57.09
CA ARG A 726 9.54 -14.57 57.59
C ARG A 726 9.53 -13.18 56.95
N ALA A 727 8.35 -12.68 56.56
CA ALA A 727 8.19 -11.30 56.12
C ALA A 727 8.52 -10.34 57.30
N GLN A 728 9.26 -9.27 56.99
CA GLN A 728 9.69 -8.25 57.91
C GLN A 728 9.29 -6.87 57.36
N ALA A 729 9.28 -5.86 58.23
CA ALA A 729 9.15 -4.50 57.75
C ALA A 729 10.40 -4.08 56.95
N ARG A 730 10.20 -3.32 55.87
CA ARG A 730 11.28 -2.77 55.06
C ARG A 730 12.29 -1.99 55.91
N GLY A 731 13.59 -2.11 55.63
CA GLY A 731 14.64 -1.42 56.42
C GLY A 731 15.03 -2.10 57.73
N GLY A 732 14.62 -3.38 57.90
CA GLY A 732 15.10 -4.21 59.01
C GLY A 732 16.55 -4.67 58.84
N LYS A 733 17.14 -5.32 59.88
CA LYS A 733 18.51 -5.87 59.88
C LYS A 733 18.62 -7.20 59.11
N GLY A 734 17.51 -7.78 58.67
CA GLY A 734 17.46 -9.07 58.03
C GLY A 734 17.72 -10.28 58.93
N ILE A 735 17.72 -11.47 58.32
CA ILE A 735 17.97 -12.77 58.94
C ILE A 735 19.02 -13.55 58.14
N LEU A 736 19.66 -14.52 58.77
CA LEU A 736 20.69 -15.32 58.10
C LEU A 736 20.06 -16.19 57.00
N THR A 737 20.63 -16.15 55.77
CA THR A 737 20.25 -16.99 54.63
C THR A 737 21.22 -18.15 54.45
N ILE A 738 22.53 -17.88 54.58
CA ILE A 738 23.58 -18.91 54.60
C ILE A 738 24.65 -18.50 55.59
N LYS A 739 25.26 -19.46 56.26
CA LYS A 739 26.38 -19.21 57.16
C LYS A 739 27.67 -19.06 56.32
N ALA A 740 28.02 -17.84 55.96
CA ALA A 740 29.30 -17.54 55.29
C ALA A 740 30.45 -17.82 56.27
N SER A 741 31.52 -18.48 55.82
CA SER A 741 32.72 -18.87 56.54
C SER A 741 33.91 -18.94 55.58
N GLU A 742 35.10 -19.08 56.06
CA GLU A 742 36.31 -19.25 55.23
C GLU A 742 36.19 -20.42 54.25
N ARG A 743 35.45 -21.49 54.62
CA ARG A 743 35.26 -22.69 53.81
C ARG A 743 34.46 -22.41 52.55
N ASN A 744 33.34 -21.71 52.64
CA ASN A 744 32.44 -21.50 51.51
C ASN A 744 32.53 -20.09 50.93
N GLY A 745 33.18 -19.15 51.58
CA GLY A 745 33.35 -17.78 51.15
C GLY A 745 32.08 -16.93 51.25
N PRO A 746 32.15 -15.65 50.92
CA PRO A 746 31.01 -14.77 50.89
C PRO A 746 30.01 -15.15 49.79
N VAL A 747 28.77 -14.67 49.94
CA VAL A 747 27.71 -14.84 48.92
C VAL A 747 28.03 -14.00 47.72
N VAL A 748 27.90 -14.62 46.52
CA VAL A 748 28.11 -13.97 45.23
C VAL A 748 26.78 -13.74 44.55
N TYR A 749 25.88 -14.73 44.56
CA TYR A 749 24.58 -14.66 43.90
C TYR A 749 23.47 -15.28 44.75
N SER A 750 22.28 -14.73 44.56
CA SER A 750 21.03 -15.26 45.14
C SER A 750 19.91 -15.09 44.08
N TYR A 751 19.29 -16.20 43.68
CA TYR A 751 18.23 -16.23 42.68
C TYR A 751 17.01 -16.99 43.19
N ARG A 752 15.84 -16.56 42.75
CA ARG A 752 14.63 -17.39 42.79
C ARG A 752 14.74 -18.44 41.70
N VAL A 753 14.55 -19.71 42.04
CA VAL A 753 14.63 -20.84 41.11
C VAL A 753 13.49 -21.83 41.33
N SER A 754 13.13 -22.56 40.25
CA SER A 754 12.21 -23.70 40.24
C SER A 754 12.96 -25.00 39.91
N ASP A 755 12.31 -26.17 40.10
CA ASP A 755 12.94 -27.47 39.81
C ASP A 755 13.21 -27.68 38.32
N GLN A 756 12.48 -26.99 37.48
CA GLN A 756 12.64 -27.06 36.02
C GLN A 756 13.80 -26.19 35.48
N ASP A 757 14.28 -25.24 36.28
CA ASP A 757 15.36 -24.34 35.84
C ASP A 757 16.70 -25.07 35.77
N GLU A 758 17.57 -24.57 34.91
CA GLU A 758 18.98 -24.93 34.84
C GLU A 758 19.87 -23.72 35.14
N LEU A 759 21.04 -24.00 35.68
CA LEU A 759 22.01 -23.01 36.10
C LEU A 759 23.29 -23.14 35.29
N MET A 760 23.87 -22.03 34.96
CA MET A 760 25.25 -21.94 34.45
C MET A 760 26.08 -21.24 35.53
N ILE A 761 27.05 -21.96 36.11
CA ILE A 761 28.03 -21.38 37.06
C ILE A 761 29.31 -21.09 36.28
N ILE A 762 29.79 -19.86 36.43
CA ILE A 762 30.97 -19.34 35.69
C ILE A 762 32.08 -19.05 36.68
N THR A 763 33.29 -19.56 36.38
CA THR A 763 34.47 -19.33 37.24
C THR A 763 35.35 -18.25 36.66
N GLY A 764 36.24 -17.67 37.49
CA GLY A 764 37.18 -16.61 37.06
C GLY A 764 38.18 -17.03 35.96
N HIS A 765 38.43 -18.33 35.83
CA HIS A 765 39.25 -18.87 34.74
C HIS A 765 38.42 -19.26 33.46
N GLY A 766 37.15 -18.84 33.40
CA GLY A 766 36.30 -19.03 32.21
C GLY A 766 35.71 -20.43 32.04
N LYS A 767 35.78 -21.31 33.05
CA LYS A 767 35.03 -22.58 33.06
C LYS A 767 33.56 -22.31 33.32
N ILE A 768 32.72 -23.01 32.55
CA ILE A 768 31.27 -22.92 32.65
C ILE A 768 30.72 -24.33 32.91
N ILE A 769 29.96 -24.48 34.01
CA ILE A 769 29.27 -25.72 34.35
C ILE A 769 27.75 -25.47 34.29
N ARG A 770 27.02 -26.38 33.64
CA ARG A 770 25.55 -26.39 33.62
C ARG A 770 25.03 -27.44 34.61
N LEU A 771 24.17 -27.03 35.52
CA LEU A 771 23.56 -27.86 36.55
C LEU A 771 22.03 -27.72 36.47
N ARG A 772 21.32 -28.83 36.72
CA ARG A 772 19.88 -28.78 36.95
C ARG A 772 19.61 -28.30 38.38
N VAL A 773 18.67 -27.39 38.55
CA VAL A 773 18.27 -26.90 39.87
C VAL A 773 17.70 -28.04 40.74
N ALA A 774 16.97 -28.97 40.12
CA ALA A 774 16.46 -30.16 40.79
C ALA A 774 17.56 -31.01 41.52
N ASP A 775 18.81 -30.98 41.00
CA ASP A 775 19.96 -31.71 41.56
C ASP A 775 20.55 -31.02 42.82
N ILE A 776 20.12 -29.78 43.15
CA ILE A 776 20.61 -29.01 44.28
C ILE A 776 19.68 -29.24 45.48
N SER A 777 20.21 -29.69 46.59
CA SER A 777 19.43 -30.00 47.80
C SER A 777 18.73 -28.77 48.36
N ILE A 778 17.47 -28.93 48.76
CA ILE A 778 16.72 -27.96 49.54
C ILE A 778 17.08 -28.14 51.02
N ILE A 779 17.72 -27.16 51.65
CA ILE A 779 18.19 -27.19 53.02
C ILE A 779 17.90 -25.86 53.75
N GLY A 780 17.78 -25.93 55.10
CA GLY A 780 17.45 -24.80 55.93
C GLY A 780 18.44 -23.64 55.88
N ARG A 781 17.99 -22.47 56.30
CA ARG A 781 18.72 -21.20 56.21
C ARG A 781 20.08 -21.22 56.93
N ASN A 782 20.15 -21.79 58.14
CA ASN A 782 21.34 -21.72 58.97
C ASN A 782 22.36 -22.84 58.69
N THR A 783 22.75 -23.01 57.44
CA THR A 783 23.72 -24.00 56.95
C THR A 783 24.76 -23.39 56.05
N GLN A 784 25.87 -24.10 55.77
CA GLN A 784 26.95 -23.64 54.89
C GLN A 784 26.74 -23.98 53.43
N GLY A 785 25.66 -24.73 53.08
CA GLY A 785 25.41 -25.20 51.72
C GLY A 785 26.19 -26.47 51.34
N VAL A 786 25.97 -26.96 50.12
CA VAL A 786 26.65 -28.11 49.53
C VAL A 786 27.59 -27.63 48.44
N ARG A 787 28.59 -28.42 48.04
CA ARG A 787 29.49 -28.09 46.95
C ARG A 787 28.75 -28.24 45.59
N LEU A 788 28.63 -27.15 44.83
CA LEU A 788 28.00 -27.11 43.53
C LEU A 788 29.02 -27.32 42.42
N ILE A 789 30.23 -26.81 42.60
CA ILE A 789 31.34 -26.90 41.68
C ILE A 789 32.65 -27.13 42.43
N GLN A 790 33.54 -27.92 41.82
CA GLN A 790 34.91 -28.10 42.29
C GLN A 790 35.82 -27.08 41.59
N LEU A 791 36.34 -26.14 42.35
CA LEU A 791 37.21 -25.08 41.89
C LEU A 791 38.67 -25.51 41.98
N GLY A 792 39.54 -24.99 41.11
CA GLY A 792 40.99 -25.06 41.20
C GLY A 792 41.54 -24.17 42.30
N GLU A 793 42.85 -24.30 42.58
CA GLU A 793 43.54 -23.48 43.58
C GLU A 793 43.43 -21.98 43.21
N GLY A 794 42.96 -21.14 44.06
CA GLY A 794 42.75 -19.71 43.85
C GLY A 794 41.57 -19.35 42.93
N GLU A 795 40.82 -20.33 42.41
CA GLU A 795 39.72 -20.13 41.48
C GLU A 795 38.45 -19.79 42.30
N LYS A 796 37.63 -18.86 41.79
CA LYS A 796 36.43 -18.36 42.41
C LYS A 796 35.24 -18.38 41.46
N VAL A 797 34.01 -18.50 41.98
CA VAL A 797 32.79 -18.28 41.23
C VAL A 797 32.62 -16.79 41.04
N VAL A 798 32.51 -16.37 39.77
CA VAL A 798 32.37 -14.95 39.39
C VAL A 798 31.02 -14.63 38.76
N GLY A 799 30.28 -15.66 38.27
CA GLY A 799 28.97 -15.49 37.64
C GLY A 799 28.08 -16.71 37.84
N VAL A 800 26.78 -16.48 37.99
CA VAL A 800 25.73 -17.49 37.96
C VAL A 800 24.61 -16.98 37.07
N ALA A 801 24.23 -17.73 36.05
CA ALA A 801 23.10 -17.42 35.16
C ALA A 801 22.04 -18.53 35.28
N ARG A 802 20.78 -18.13 35.31
CA ARG A 802 19.64 -19.03 35.22
C ARG A 802 19.24 -19.20 33.74
N VAL A 803 19.15 -20.41 33.30
CA VAL A 803 18.58 -20.76 31.98
C VAL A 803 17.17 -21.31 32.25
N MET A 804 16.14 -20.67 31.70
CA MET A 804 14.77 -21.17 31.76
C MET A 804 14.60 -22.14 30.57
N GLU A 805 14.07 -23.33 30.80
CA GLU A 805 13.46 -24.11 29.74
C GLU A 805 12.05 -23.55 29.55
N GLU A 806 11.73 -23.12 28.34
CA GLU A 806 10.35 -22.71 28.02
C GLU A 806 9.46 -23.96 27.96
N ASP A 807 8.24 -23.86 28.57
CA ASP A 807 7.14 -24.81 28.41
C ASP A 807 6.60 -24.86 26.96
#